data_470ffb4e3e8ee47bcc270be428bd2927
#
_entry.id   470ffb4e3e8ee47bcc270be428bd2927
#
_cell.length_a   1.000
_cell.length_b   1.000
_cell.length_c   1.000
_cell.angle_alpha   90.00
_cell.angle_beta   90.00
_cell.angle_gamma   90.00
#
_symmetry.space_group_name_H-M   'P 1'
#
loop_
_entity.id
_entity.type
_entity.pdbx_description
1 polymer ?
#
loop_
_entity_poly.entity_id
_entity_poly.type
_entity_poly.pdbx_seq_one_letter_code
_entity_poly.pdbx_strand_id
1 'polypeptide(L)'
;MERFEQMPAVALRGMTILPDTMIHFDLVREKSIRAVEEALKGDRKVFLVSQKKTETEDPVREDLYSVGCIASVKQVTKLPDHLVRVLVEGIARGRVVSLEEENGYLLAEVENTQAALFDEADETDEEAAERMADGAATAENTSEEEAMKRNIKEQFAAYCKLYPRTGRTLLRHMEEISDAGKLMDQIVENIPVDYTVKQSVLEAVGVEERYETLAGILSGEIEVAKIRTELSEKVKERVDKNQKDYILREQMKYIQEELGEDDLSESAAFESRLEQLKAGREVKEKIGKEIARFKRLSGNSAEAGVQRSYIETLLELPWEKASKDNTDIVRAEKILDRDHYGLEQVKERVLEFLAVRALTKRGDSPLICLVGPPGTGKTSIARSVAEALNKKYVRISLGGVRDEAEIRGHRRTYIGSMPGRIVAGLKQAGVKNPLMLLDEVDKVSSDYKGDTSAALLEVLDGEQNGHFRDHYVEIPVDLSEVLFIATANTTETIPRPLLDRMEVIEVSSYTANEKFHIAKEHLLAKQLSKNGMEGRLEIGDSALKEIIEAYTREAGVRSLERKLGEVCRKAARELLKEKKEKIRVTSRNLEKYLGKRRFSSIKANKTDEVGIVRGLAWTSVGGDTLQIEVNMMPGKGELELTGQLGDVMKESAMTGLSYIRSVSAGYGIAPEVFKENDFHIHIPEGAVPKDGPSAGITMATALLSALTHTPVRADLAMTGEVTLRGRVLPIGGLKEKTLAAKNAGIRTVLVPGKNRPDVEEIPAEIKNGLEILFVETMDDVISHAFVKGEEKQNGN
;
A
#
# COMPACT_ATOMS: atom_id res chain seq x y z
N MET A 1 20.86 -43.18 22.87
CA MET A 1 20.55 -41.73 23.11
C MET A 1 19.34 -41.69 24.00
N GLU A 2 19.31 -40.81 24.99
CA GLU A 2 18.13 -40.68 25.82
C GLU A 2 16.95 -40.21 24.96
N ARG A 3 15.73 -40.73 25.23
CA ARG A 3 14.54 -40.39 24.47
C ARG A 3 14.15 -38.90 24.63
N PHE A 4 14.30 -38.36 25.84
CA PHE A 4 14.05 -36.98 26.18
C PHE A 4 15.33 -36.33 26.73
N GLU A 5 15.70 -35.21 26.15
CA GLU A 5 16.86 -34.42 26.58
C GLU A 5 16.45 -32.95 26.73
N GLN A 6 16.92 -32.29 27.79
CA GLN A 6 16.83 -30.85 27.93
C GLN A 6 18.07 -30.18 27.39
N MET A 7 17.88 -29.19 26.48
CA MET A 7 19.02 -28.49 25.90
C MET A 7 18.66 -27.03 25.50
N PRO A 8 19.64 -26.13 25.44
CA PRO A 8 19.44 -24.79 24.95
C PRO A 8 18.88 -24.80 23.53
N ALA A 9 17.92 -23.92 23.24
CA ALA A 9 17.27 -23.84 21.93
C ALA A 9 17.56 -22.50 21.24
N VAL A 10 17.69 -22.55 19.90
CA VAL A 10 17.89 -21.39 19.04
C VAL A 10 16.82 -21.36 17.96
N ALA A 11 16.08 -20.28 17.93
CA ALA A 11 15.08 -20.03 16.90
C ALA A 11 15.75 -19.48 15.62
N LEU A 12 15.72 -20.27 14.54
CA LEU A 12 16.31 -19.94 13.25
C LEU A 12 15.35 -19.10 12.39
N ARG A 13 15.88 -18.08 11.74
CA ARG A 13 15.12 -17.17 10.89
C ARG A 13 15.39 -17.44 9.41
N GLY A 14 14.38 -17.95 8.68
CA GLY A 14 14.48 -18.17 7.25
C GLY A 14 15.45 -19.25 6.82
N MET A 15 15.77 -20.21 7.71
CA MET A 15 16.61 -21.35 7.41
C MET A 15 16.18 -22.58 8.21
N THR A 16 16.45 -23.75 7.68
CA THR A 16 16.24 -25.05 8.31
C THR A 16 17.52 -25.85 8.21
N ILE A 17 17.89 -26.53 9.29
CA ILE A 17 19.10 -27.37 9.37
C ILE A 17 18.66 -28.82 9.44
N LEU A 18 19.27 -29.64 8.60
CA LEU A 18 19.00 -31.07 8.50
C LEU A 18 20.07 -31.87 9.25
N PRO A 19 19.77 -33.09 9.70
CA PRO A 19 20.80 -34.00 10.24
C PRO A 19 21.92 -34.27 9.22
N ASP A 20 23.09 -34.63 9.74
CA ASP A 20 24.31 -34.92 8.97
C ASP A 20 24.75 -33.76 8.04
N THR A 21 24.32 -32.51 8.31
CA THR A 21 24.73 -31.30 7.60
C THR A 21 25.61 -30.43 8.48
N MET A 22 26.63 -29.81 7.87
CA MET A 22 27.49 -28.86 8.55
C MET A 22 27.26 -27.46 7.95
N ILE A 23 26.77 -26.54 8.76
CA ILE A 23 26.40 -25.20 8.30
C ILE A 23 26.85 -24.13 9.32
N HIS A 24 27.15 -22.93 8.80
CA HIS A 24 27.38 -21.76 9.63
C HIS A 24 26.30 -20.73 9.41
N PHE A 25 25.92 -20.06 10.51
CA PHE A 25 24.95 -18.96 10.48
C PHE A 25 25.32 -17.91 11.52
N ASP A 26 24.74 -16.74 11.35
CA ASP A 26 25.01 -15.58 12.18
C ASP A 26 23.86 -15.34 13.17
N LEU A 27 24.21 -15.18 14.43
CA LEU A 27 23.29 -14.87 15.53
C LEU A 27 23.37 -13.38 15.86
N VAL A 28 22.18 -12.76 15.96
CA VAL A 28 22.01 -11.36 16.32
C VAL A 28 21.24 -11.23 17.64
N ARG A 29 20.33 -12.16 17.92
CA ARG A 29 19.46 -12.12 19.10
C ARG A 29 20.23 -12.53 20.35
N GLU A 30 20.10 -11.71 21.41
CA GLU A 30 20.78 -11.95 22.68
C GLU A 30 20.39 -13.28 23.30
N LYS A 31 19.09 -13.68 23.25
CA LYS A 31 18.61 -14.99 23.72
C LYS A 31 19.28 -16.15 23.00
N SER A 32 19.45 -16.07 21.69
CA SER A 32 20.10 -17.09 20.87
C SER A 32 21.61 -17.18 21.13
N ILE A 33 22.25 -16.06 21.36
CA ILE A 33 23.68 -16.00 21.71
C ILE A 33 23.91 -16.65 23.07
N ARG A 34 23.08 -16.34 24.06
CA ARG A 34 23.14 -16.95 25.41
C ARG A 34 22.88 -18.46 25.37
N ALA A 35 21.92 -18.92 24.54
CA ALA A 35 21.66 -20.34 24.35
C ALA A 35 22.91 -21.11 23.86
N VAL A 36 23.61 -20.55 22.87
CA VAL A 36 24.87 -21.14 22.36
C VAL A 36 26.00 -21.05 23.38
N GLU A 37 26.13 -19.95 24.13
CA GLU A 37 27.12 -19.81 25.19
C GLU A 37 26.88 -20.81 26.35
N GLU A 38 25.61 -21.12 26.65
CA GLU A 38 25.28 -22.16 27.64
C GLU A 38 25.59 -23.56 27.11
N ALA A 39 25.24 -23.85 25.86
CA ALA A 39 25.59 -25.12 25.21
C ALA A 39 27.09 -25.38 25.23
N LEU A 40 27.94 -24.35 25.08
CA LEU A 40 29.39 -24.47 25.11
C LEU A 40 29.95 -24.85 26.51
N LYS A 41 29.20 -24.58 27.60
CA LYS A 41 29.59 -24.95 28.96
C LYS A 41 29.27 -26.42 29.30
N GLY A 42 28.30 -27.00 28.55
CA GLY A 42 27.85 -28.39 28.71
C GLY A 42 28.41 -29.32 27.62
N ASP A 43 27.54 -30.13 27.06
CA ASP A 43 27.88 -31.18 26.08
C ASP A 43 27.96 -30.64 24.62
N ARG A 44 27.84 -29.32 24.43
CA ARG A 44 27.82 -28.60 23.16
C ARG A 44 26.63 -28.93 22.27
N LYS A 45 25.57 -29.50 22.80
CA LYS A 45 24.32 -29.72 22.07
C LYS A 45 23.44 -28.48 22.12
N VAL A 46 22.77 -28.22 21.03
CA VAL A 46 21.79 -27.14 20.88
C VAL A 46 20.66 -27.62 20.01
N PHE A 47 19.44 -27.26 20.37
CA PHE A 47 18.28 -27.54 19.55
C PHE A 47 18.03 -26.39 18.61
N LEU A 48 18.00 -26.66 17.30
CA LEU A 48 17.81 -25.68 16.24
C LEU A 48 16.43 -25.85 15.63
N VAL A 49 15.58 -24.85 15.77
CA VAL A 49 14.19 -24.90 15.30
C VAL A 49 13.84 -23.68 14.47
N SER A 50 13.22 -23.89 13.31
CA SER A 50 12.88 -22.84 12.38
C SER A 50 11.63 -22.07 12.84
N GLN A 51 11.60 -20.77 12.54
CA GLN A 51 10.41 -19.94 12.71
C GLN A 51 9.44 -20.14 11.54
N LYS A 52 8.12 -20.15 11.83
CA LYS A 52 7.05 -20.20 10.82
C LYS A 52 6.97 -18.91 10.02
N LYS A 53 7.27 -17.77 10.66
CA LYS A 53 7.27 -16.43 10.02
C LYS A 53 8.60 -15.74 10.30
N THR A 54 9.25 -15.25 9.24
CA THR A 54 10.54 -14.55 9.33
C THR A 54 10.45 -13.17 9.97
N GLU A 55 9.26 -12.60 10.10
CA GLU A 55 9.03 -11.23 10.59
C GLU A 55 8.99 -11.14 12.13
N THR A 56 8.75 -12.26 12.81
CA THR A 56 8.66 -12.29 14.28
C THR A 56 10.02 -12.04 14.92
N GLU A 57 10.16 -10.97 15.70
CA GLU A 57 11.44 -10.62 16.35
C GLU A 57 11.74 -11.47 17.58
N ASP A 58 10.74 -11.72 18.44
CA ASP A 58 10.85 -12.55 19.65
C ASP A 58 9.85 -13.72 19.59
N PRO A 59 10.24 -14.85 18.96
CA PRO A 59 9.34 -15.97 18.72
C PRO A 59 9.04 -16.74 20.00
N VAL A 60 7.75 -17.05 20.21
CA VAL A 60 7.26 -17.96 21.24
C VAL A 60 7.01 -19.36 20.65
N ARG A 61 6.65 -20.32 21.48
CA ARG A 61 6.45 -21.73 21.07
C ARG A 61 5.53 -21.89 19.85
N GLU A 62 4.49 -21.06 19.75
CA GLU A 62 3.50 -21.08 18.66
C GLU A 62 4.07 -20.61 17.30
N ASP A 63 5.08 -19.75 17.34
CA ASP A 63 5.76 -19.20 16.17
C ASP A 63 6.82 -20.15 15.59
N LEU A 64 7.13 -21.24 16.30
CA LEU A 64 8.14 -22.22 15.92
C LEU A 64 7.50 -23.49 15.36
N TYR A 65 8.23 -24.18 14.51
CA TYR A 65 7.84 -25.52 14.06
C TYR A 65 7.95 -26.53 15.19
N SER A 66 7.28 -27.68 15.05
CA SER A 66 7.27 -28.72 16.09
C SER A 66 8.49 -29.60 16.02
N VAL A 67 9.10 -29.75 14.85
CA VAL A 67 10.28 -30.56 14.62
C VAL A 67 11.44 -29.64 14.26
N GLY A 68 12.59 -29.87 14.86
CA GLY A 68 13.85 -29.20 14.63
C GLY A 68 15.01 -30.19 14.53
N CYS A 69 16.22 -29.67 14.54
CA CYS A 69 17.45 -30.47 14.50
C CYS A 69 18.22 -30.32 15.81
N ILE A 70 18.54 -31.42 16.45
CA ILE A 70 19.56 -31.51 17.52
C ILE A 70 20.93 -31.40 16.86
N ALA A 71 21.71 -30.39 17.22
CA ALA A 71 22.99 -30.10 16.60
C ALA A 71 24.11 -29.92 17.62
N SER A 72 25.36 -30.21 17.20
CA SER A 72 26.57 -29.97 17.96
C SER A 72 27.25 -28.69 17.54
N VAL A 73 27.55 -27.80 18.47
CA VAL A 73 28.31 -26.57 18.23
C VAL A 73 29.80 -26.90 18.06
N LYS A 74 30.32 -26.74 16.84
CA LYS A 74 31.72 -27.01 16.50
C LYS A 74 32.65 -25.83 16.73
N GLN A 75 32.19 -24.63 16.29
CA GLN A 75 33.00 -23.41 16.39
C GLN A 75 32.11 -22.18 16.56
N VAL A 76 32.58 -21.26 17.38
CA VAL A 76 31.92 -19.94 17.60
C VAL A 76 32.96 -18.85 17.36
N THR A 77 32.60 -17.85 16.56
CA THR A 77 33.47 -16.71 16.23
C THR A 77 32.70 -15.42 16.50
N LYS A 78 33.21 -14.58 17.40
CA LYS A 78 32.64 -13.25 17.67
C LYS A 78 33.11 -12.28 16.59
N LEU A 79 32.17 -11.64 15.95
CA LEU A 79 32.36 -10.61 14.92
C LEU A 79 32.07 -9.21 15.47
N PRO A 80 32.49 -8.13 14.79
CA PRO A 80 32.07 -6.77 15.15
C PRO A 80 30.53 -6.62 15.19
N ASP A 81 30.04 -5.57 15.85
CA ASP A 81 28.61 -5.23 15.93
C ASP A 81 27.71 -6.26 16.64
N HIS A 82 28.23 -6.92 17.69
CA HIS A 82 27.52 -7.95 18.46
C HIS A 82 27.04 -9.17 17.67
N LEU A 83 27.61 -9.40 16.50
CA LEU A 83 27.31 -10.56 15.65
C LEU A 83 28.13 -11.77 16.09
N VAL A 84 27.49 -12.94 16.24
CA VAL A 84 28.16 -14.19 16.60
C VAL A 84 27.94 -15.21 15.48
N ARG A 85 29.03 -15.62 14.84
CA ARG A 85 28.99 -16.69 13.83
C ARG A 85 29.23 -18.04 14.49
N VAL A 86 28.30 -18.96 14.23
CA VAL A 86 28.32 -20.30 14.81
C VAL A 86 28.42 -21.35 13.69
N LEU A 87 29.31 -22.29 13.81
CA LEU A 87 29.37 -23.48 12.97
C LEU A 87 28.77 -24.65 13.76
N VAL A 88 27.76 -25.30 13.21
CA VAL A 88 27.08 -26.43 13.81
C VAL A 88 27.08 -27.62 12.87
N GLU A 89 26.98 -28.79 13.44
CA GLU A 89 26.72 -30.04 12.75
C GLU A 89 25.42 -30.64 13.25
N GLY A 90 24.44 -30.84 12.37
CA GLY A 90 23.19 -31.52 12.68
C GLY A 90 23.42 -32.97 13.06
N ILE A 91 22.83 -33.44 14.15
CA ILE A 91 23.00 -34.81 14.68
C ILE A 91 21.74 -35.63 14.38
N ALA A 92 20.58 -35.15 14.82
CA ALA A 92 19.34 -35.92 14.77
C ALA A 92 18.12 -35.00 14.70
N ARG A 93 17.00 -35.56 14.28
CA ARG A 93 15.72 -34.89 14.38
C ARG A 93 15.22 -34.89 15.81
N GLY A 94 14.63 -33.77 16.24
CA GLY A 94 14.03 -33.64 17.56
C GLY A 94 12.66 -33.00 17.49
N ARG A 95 11.73 -33.52 18.30
CA ARG A 95 10.40 -32.90 18.46
C ARG A 95 10.37 -32.12 19.76
N VAL A 96 9.95 -30.86 19.71
CA VAL A 96 9.79 -30.03 20.91
C VAL A 96 8.62 -30.53 21.74
N VAL A 97 8.87 -30.93 22.97
CA VAL A 97 7.87 -31.28 23.98
C VAL A 97 7.48 -30.05 24.77
N SER A 98 8.45 -29.36 25.37
CA SER A 98 8.25 -28.11 26.07
C SER A 98 9.31 -27.09 25.68
N LEU A 99 8.97 -25.80 25.79
CA LEU A 99 9.90 -24.69 25.54
C LEU A 99 9.64 -23.61 26.57
N GLU A 100 10.66 -23.35 27.40
CA GLU A 100 10.59 -22.36 28.47
C GLU A 100 11.72 -21.33 28.31
N GLU A 101 11.51 -20.12 28.80
CA GLU A 101 12.58 -19.15 28.89
C GLU A 101 13.21 -19.20 30.27
N GLU A 102 14.45 -19.61 30.34
CA GLU A 102 15.22 -19.70 31.58
C GLU A 102 16.54 -18.94 31.45
N ASN A 103 16.92 -18.15 32.45
CA ASN A 103 18.17 -17.38 32.50
C ASN A 103 18.42 -16.47 31.25
N GLY A 104 17.33 -16.07 30.55
CA GLY A 104 17.40 -15.19 29.37
C GLY A 104 17.79 -15.90 28.07
N TYR A 105 17.60 -17.20 27.99
CA TYR A 105 17.66 -18.02 26.77
C TYR A 105 16.50 -19.03 26.73
N LEU A 106 16.25 -19.61 25.56
CA LEU A 106 15.25 -20.66 25.41
C LEU A 106 15.82 -22.01 25.78
N LEU A 107 15.17 -22.72 26.71
CA LEU A 107 15.46 -24.10 27.07
C LEU A 107 14.35 -24.99 26.53
N ALA A 108 14.70 -25.98 25.72
CA ALA A 108 13.77 -26.92 25.13
C ALA A 108 13.93 -28.30 25.74
N GLU A 109 12.82 -28.94 26.05
CA GLU A 109 12.78 -30.39 26.25
C GLU A 109 12.44 -31.03 24.91
N VAL A 110 13.32 -31.84 24.40
CA VAL A 110 13.29 -32.39 23.05
C VAL A 110 13.22 -33.89 23.09
N GLU A 111 12.25 -34.49 22.42
CA GLU A 111 12.15 -35.88 22.12
C GLU A 111 12.98 -36.21 20.89
N ASN A 112 13.98 -37.10 21.05
CA ASN A 112 14.75 -37.58 19.91
C ASN A 112 13.90 -38.56 19.11
N THR A 113 13.50 -38.17 17.90
CA THR A 113 12.55 -38.94 17.07
C THR A 113 13.15 -40.27 16.56
N GLN A 114 14.46 -40.39 16.44
CA GLN A 114 15.11 -41.66 16.08
C GLN A 114 15.12 -42.65 17.26
N ALA A 115 15.33 -42.17 18.48
CA ALA A 115 15.25 -43.01 19.66
C ALA A 115 13.82 -43.48 19.93
N ALA A 116 12.83 -42.61 19.70
CA ALA A 116 11.42 -42.93 19.83
C ALA A 116 10.95 -44.06 18.88
N LEU A 117 11.45 -44.09 17.64
CA LEU A 117 11.13 -45.15 16.66
C LEU A 117 11.70 -46.50 17.05
N PHE A 118 12.84 -46.53 17.77
CA PHE A 118 13.42 -47.78 18.29
C PHE A 118 12.63 -48.34 19.50
N ASP A 119 12.15 -47.47 20.41
CA ASP A 119 11.35 -47.85 21.56
C ASP A 119 9.94 -48.35 21.17
N GLU A 120 9.31 -47.74 20.16
CA GLU A 120 8.00 -48.20 19.65
C GLU A 120 8.08 -49.56 18.91
N ALA A 121 9.26 -49.91 18.35
CA ALA A 121 9.49 -51.18 17.76
C ALA A 121 9.66 -52.28 18.80
N ASP A 122 10.16 -51.95 20.01
CA ASP A 122 10.36 -52.94 21.13
C ASP A 122 9.07 -53.18 21.95
N GLU A 123 8.10 -52.22 21.96
CA GLU A 123 6.86 -52.37 22.75
C GLU A 123 5.74 -53.17 22.03
N THR A 124 5.84 -53.45 20.73
CA THR A 124 4.76 -54.08 19.96
C THR A 124 4.97 -55.57 19.67
N ASP A 125 6.03 -56.22 20.15
CA ASP A 125 6.40 -57.56 19.65
C ASP A 125 6.57 -58.68 20.68
N GLU A 126 5.47 -59.10 21.32
CA GLU A 126 5.31 -60.52 21.61
C GLU A 126 4.72 -61.35 20.40
N GLU A 127 4.01 -60.69 19.47
CA GLU A 127 3.55 -61.31 18.20
C GLU A 127 4.56 -61.24 17.05
N ALA A 128 5.53 -60.35 17.09
CA ALA A 128 6.59 -60.22 16.07
C ALA A 128 7.75 -61.21 16.30
N ALA A 129 7.98 -61.66 17.53
CA ALA A 129 8.97 -62.71 17.81
C ALA A 129 8.61 -64.09 17.17
N GLU A 130 7.32 -64.38 16.94
CA GLU A 130 6.89 -65.55 16.15
C GLU A 130 7.03 -65.34 14.64
N ARG A 131 7.01 -64.13 14.12
CA ARG A 131 7.18 -63.77 12.68
C ARG A 131 8.65 -63.67 12.24
N MET A 132 9.59 -63.44 13.17
CA MET A 132 11.02 -63.43 12.89
C MET A 132 11.62 -64.85 12.69
N ALA A 133 10.88 -65.89 12.96
CA ALA A 133 11.23 -67.24 12.58
C ALA A 133 11.09 -67.58 11.10
N ASP A 134 10.32 -66.76 10.38
CA ASP A 134 10.16 -66.85 8.94
C ASP A 134 10.84 -65.64 8.24
N GLY A 135 12.08 -65.74 7.90
CA GLY A 135 12.99 -64.75 7.33
C GLY A 135 12.48 -63.89 6.11
N ALA A 136 11.18 -63.67 6.00
CA ALA A 136 10.55 -62.97 4.89
C ALA A 136 10.31 -61.45 5.16
N ALA A 137 9.98 -61.04 6.39
CA ALA A 137 9.63 -59.64 6.70
C ALA A 137 10.81 -58.68 6.73
N THR A 138 12.01 -59.13 7.14
CA THR A 138 13.25 -58.30 7.11
C THR A 138 13.80 -58.13 5.67
N ALA A 139 13.49 -59.07 4.76
CA ALA A 139 13.93 -58.98 3.34
C ALA A 139 13.00 -58.07 2.52
N GLU A 140 11.74 -57.91 2.88
CA GLU A 140 10.83 -56.99 2.20
C GLU A 140 11.11 -55.52 2.56
N ASN A 141 11.26 -55.15 3.81
CA ASN A 141 11.58 -53.79 4.24
C ASN A 141 12.93 -53.28 3.68
N THR A 142 13.96 -54.14 3.68
CA THR A 142 15.26 -53.80 3.04
C THR A 142 15.17 -53.69 1.52
N SER A 143 14.21 -54.40 0.87
CA SER A 143 13.97 -54.33 -0.56
C SER A 143 13.24 -53.03 -0.95
N GLU A 144 12.31 -52.58 -0.15
CA GLU A 144 11.55 -51.32 -0.38
C GLU A 144 12.43 -50.09 -0.17
N GLU A 145 13.22 -50.05 0.90
CA GLU A 145 14.20 -48.96 1.10
C GLU A 145 15.25 -48.89 -0.01
N GLU A 146 15.74 -50.01 -0.51
CA GLU A 146 16.68 -50.06 -1.63
C GLU A 146 16.02 -49.59 -2.95
N ALA A 147 14.73 -49.88 -3.12
CA ALA A 147 13.93 -49.41 -4.27
C ALA A 147 13.71 -47.87 -4.21
N MET A 148 13.35 -47.36 -3.01
CA MET A 148 13.20 -45.92 -2.76
C MET A 148 14.50 -45.15 -3.02
N LYS A 149 15.59 -45.68 -2.48
CA LYS A 149 16.94 -45.14 -2.65
C LYS A 149 17.36 -45.07 -4.12
N ARG A 150 17.07 -46.13 -4.88
CA ARG A 150 17.41 -46.18 -6.30
C ARG A 150 16.57 -45.17 -7.07
N ASN A 151 15.27 -45.07 -6.79
CA ASN A 151 14.38 -44.12 -7.46
C ASN A 151 14.76 -42.66 -7.18
N ILE A 152 15.08 -42.32 -5.92
CA ILE A 152 15.53 -40.97 -5.56
C ILE A 152 16.85 -40.62 -6.23
N LYS A 153 17.81 -41.56 -6.30
CA LYS A 153 19.06 -41.36 -7.05
C LYS A 153 18.80 -41.10 -8.53
N GLU A 154 17.87 -41.80 -9.16
CA GLU A 154 17.50 -41.60 -10.56
C GLU A 154 16.85 -40.24 -10.80
N GLN A 155 15.91 -39.82 -9.93
CA GLN A 155 15.28 -38.51 -10.02
C GLN A 155 16.29 -37.39 -9.78
N PHE A 156 17.18 -37.52 -8.78
CA PHE A 156 18.23 -36.55 -8.54
C PHE A 156 19.25 -36.48 -9.69
N ALA A 157 19.56 -37.63 -10.32
CA ALA A 157 20.39 -37.67 -11.52
C ALA A 157 19.71 -36.94 -12.70
N ALA A 158 18.38 -37.07 -12.85
CA ALA A 158 17.63 -36.33 -13.84
C ALA A 158 17.66 -34.80 -13.55
N TYR A 159 17.52 -34.39 -12.30
CA TYR A 159 17.67 -32.99 -11.88
C TYR A 159 19.08 -32.48 -12.20
N CYS A 160 20.12 -33.19 -11.80
CA CYS A 160 21.52 -32.81 -12.00
C CYS A 160 21.90 -32.68 -13.49
N LYS A 161 21.28 -33.44 -14.38
CA LYS A 161 21.49 -33.29 -15.85
C LYS A 161 21.08 -31.92 -16.37
N LEU A 162 20.14 -31.25 -15.73
CA LEU A 162 19.70 -29.90 -16.08
C LEU A 162 20.68 -28.82 -15.62
N TYR A 163 21.64 -29.17 -14.73
CA TYR A 163 22.68 -28.26 -14.21
C TYR A 163 24.10 -28.79 -14.46
N PRO A 164 24.62 -28.77 -15.71
CA PRO A 164 25.84 -29.48 -16.12
C PRO A 164 27.12 -29.06 -15.38
N ARG A 165 27.16 -27.83 -14.82
CA ARG A 165 28.38 -27.32 -14.16
C ARG A 165 28.57 -27.84 -12.76
N THR A 166 27.49 -28.00 -11.98
CA THR A 166 27.52 -28.41 -10.56
C THR A 166 27.01 -29.83 -10.36
N GLY A 167 26.11 -30.31 -11.22
CA GLY A 167 25.44 -31.59 -11.06
C GLY A 167 26.35 -32.82 -11.04
N ARG A 168 27.43 -32.83 -11.81
CA ARG A 168 28.38 -33.98 -11.82
C ARG A 168 29.13 -34.18 -10.50
N THR A 169 29.48 -33.10 -9.84
CA THR A 169 30.13 -33.12 -8.54
C THR A 169 29.19 -33.60 -7.43
N LEU A 170 27.96 -33.09 -7.46
CA LEU A 170 26.89 -33.47 -6.53
C LEU A 170 26.53 -34.95 -6.66
N LEU A 171 26.35 -35.45 -7.87
CA LEU A 171 26.06 -36.86 -8.12
C LEU A 171 27.08 -37.79 -7.53
N ARG A 172 28.40 -37.52 -7.74
CA ARG A 172 29.49 -38.34 -7.23
C ARG A 172 29.47 -38.39 -5.70
N HIS A 173 29.17 -37.26 -5.04
CA HIS A 173 29.07 -37.23 -3.59
C HIS A 173 27.90 -38.05 -3.04
N MET A 174 26.76 -38.05 -3.73
CA MET A 174 25.56 -38.79 -3.34
C MET A 174 25.64 -40.30 -3.63
N GLU A 175 26.52 -40.72 -4.55
CA GLU A 175 26.78 -42.16 -4.82
C GLU A 175 27.41 -42.88 -3.63
N GLU A 176 28.23 -42.21 -2.82
CA GLU A 176 28.96 -42.78 -1.68
C GLU A 176 28.06 -42.99 -0.46
N ILE A 177 26.86 -42.42 -0.39
CA ILE A 177 25.96 -42.52 0.75
C ILE A 177 25.16 -43.81 0.68
N SER A 178 25.30 -44.65 1.69
CA SER A 178 24.64 -45.97 1.80
C SER A 178 23.26 -45.87 2.46
N ASP A 179 23.09 -45.01 3.48
CA ASP A 179 21.83 -44.81 4.21
C ASP A 179 20.81 -44.00 3.41
N ALA A 180 19.57 -44.50 3.33
CA ALA A 180 18.52 -43.88 2.54
C ALA A 180 18.07 -42.52 3.14
N GLY A 181 17.94 -42.44 4.46
CA GLY A 181 17.53 -41.24 5.17
C GLY A 181 18.59 -40.13 5.03
N LYS A 182 19.87 -40.46 5.21
CA LYS A 182 20.98 -39.51 5.02
C LYS A 182 21.10 -39.05 3.57
N LEU A 183 20.87 -39.93 2.62
CA LEU A 183 20.89 -39.59 1.21
C LEU A 183 19.83 -38.56 0.89
N MET A 184 18.60 -38.73 1.37
CA MET A 184 17.50 -37.82 1.14
C MET A 184 17.77 -36.45 1.79
N ASP A 185 18.27 -36.37 3.00
CA ASP A 185 18.63 -35.15 3.68
C ASP A 185 19.74 -34.39 2.94
N GLN A 186 20.77 -35.09 2.47
CA GLN A 186 21.86 -34.49 1.68
C GLN A 186 21.37 -33.97 0.30
N ILE A 187 20.42 -34.65 -0.34
CA ILE A 187 19.85 -34.20 -1.60
C ILE A 187 19.09 -32.86 -1.37
N VAL A 188 18.24 -32.80 -0.35
CA VAL A 188 17.44 -31.57 -0.05
C VAL A 188 18.37 -30.40 0.28
N GLU A 189 19.45 -30.63 1.03
CA GLU A 189 20.39 -29.56 1.35
C GLU A 189 21.02 -28.94 0.10
N ASN A 190 21.27 -29.74 -0.92
CA ASN A 190 21.94 -29.35 -2.16
C ASN A 190 21.00 -28.84 -3.26
N ILE A 191 19.68 -28.82 -3.02
CA ILE A 191 18.69 -28.23 -3.94
C ILE A 191 18.38 -26.81 -3.46
N PRO A 192 18.30 -25.81 -4.36
CA PRO A 192 18.02 -24.41 -4.01
C PRO A 192 16.53 -24.17 -3.78
N VAL A 193 15.97 -24.81 -2.77
CA VAL A 193 14.57 -24.66 -2.35
C VAL A 193 14.46 -23.78 -1.09
N ASP A 194 13.27 -23.24 -0.87
CA ASP A 194 12.97 -22.41 0.29
C ASP A 194 13.09 -23.21 1.61
N TYR A 195 13.39 -22.51 2.71
CA TYR A 195 13.53 -23.15 4.02
C TYR A 195 12.26 -23.87 4.49
N THR A 196 11.09 -23.42 4.08
CA THR A 196 9.80 -24.07 4.39
C THR A 196 9.67 -25.44 3.72
N VAL A 197 10.23 -25.59 2.52
CA VAL A 197 10.31 -26.86 1.79
C VAL A 197 11.33 -27.79 2.45
N LYS A 198 12.50 -27.28 2.90
CA LYS A 198 13.46 -28.07 3.69
C LYS A 198 12.83 -28.49 5.00
N GLN A 199 12.01 -27.66 5.62
CA GLN A 199 11.30 -27.95 6.85
C GLN A 199 10.29 -29.12 6.69
N SER A 200 9.57 -29.19 5.58
CA SER A 200 8.65 -30.31 5.34
C SER A 200 9.37 -31.67 5.27
N VAL A 201 10.59 -31.69 4.75
CA VAL A 201 11.42 -32.91 4.75
C VAL A 201 12.02 -33.21 6.14
N LEU A 202 12.31 -32.19 6.95
CA LEU A 202 12.73 -32.36 8.33
C LEU A 202 11.59 -32.93 9.20
N GLU A 203 10.35 -32.52 8.96
CA GLU A 203 9.15 -32.98 9.66
C GLU A 203 8.77 -34.42 9.31
N ALA A 204 9.13 -34.91 8.11
CA ALA A 204 8.98 -36.29 7.68
C ALA A 204 9.99 -37.18 8.43
N VAL A 205 9.57 -37.76 9.53
CA VAL A 205 10.44 -38.55 10.44
C VAL A 205 10.71 -39.92 9.83
N GLY A 206 9.68 -40.58 9.26
CA GLY A 206 9.81 -41.89 8.60
C GLY A 206 10.57 -41.81 7.29
N VAL A 207 11.26 -42.89 6.90
CA VAL A 207 12.01 -42.97 5.63
C VAL A 207 11.05 -42.90 4.43
N GLU A 208 9.91 -43.57 4.50
CA GLU A 208 8.88 -43.59 3.45
C GLU A 208 8.24 -42.21 3.26
N GLU A 209 7.78 -41.57 4.35
CA GLU A 209 7.20 -40.24 4.32
C GLU A 209 8.19 -39.20 3.76
N ARG A 210 9.46 -39.34 4.11
CA ARG A 210 10.56 -38.49 3.62
C ARG A 210 10.79 -38.71 2.12
N TYR A 211 10.71 -39.97 1.67
CA TYR A 211 10.80 -40.33 0.26
C TYR A 211 9.69 -39.69 -0.55
N GLU A 212 8.44 -39.84 -0.11
CA GLU A 212 7.30 -39.24 -0.82
C GLU A 212 7.41 -37.72 -0.91
N THR A 213 7.75 -37.08 0.21
CA THR A 213 7.94 -35.62 0.27
C THR A 213 9.04 -35.16 -0.68
N LEU A 214 10.20 -35.82 -0.65
CA LEU A 214 11.34 -35.47 -1.49
C LEU A 214 11.09 -35.76 -2.99
N ALA A 215 10.44 -36.87 -3.31
CA ALA A 215 10.12 -37.23 -4.69
C ALA A 215 9.16 -36.21 -5.31
N GLY A 216 8.19 -35.71 -4.55
CA GLY A 216 7.30 -34.62 -4.96
C GLY A 216 8.06 -33.32 -5.25
N ILE A 217 8.97 -32.92 -4.35
CA ILE A 217 9.82 -31.73 -4.49
C ILE A 217 10.72 -31.86 -5.75
N LEU A 218 11.41 -32.98 -5.90
CA LEU A 218 12.30 -33.21 -7.05
C LEU A 218 11.54 -33.18 -8.39
N SER A 219 10.34 -33.80 -8.43
CA SER A 219 9.53 -33.77 -9.64
C SER A 219 9.12 -32.35 -10.03
N GLY A 220 8.71 -31.53 -9.05
CA GLY A 220 8.40 -30.13 -9.26
C GLY A 220 9.60 -29.30 -9.75
N GLU A 221 10.76 -29.45 -9.10
CA GLU A 221 11.98 -28.76 -9.47
C GLU A 221 12.51 -29.16 -10.85
N ILE A 222 12.38 -30.43 -11.24
CA ILE A 222 12.72 -30.90 -12.58
C ILE A 222 11.83 -30.24 -13.64
N GLU A 223 10.54 -30.10 -13.38
CA GLU A 223 9.62 -29.46 -14.31
C GLU A 223 9.92 -27.96 -14.45
N VAL A 224 10.15 -27.26 -13.35
CA VAL A 224 10.58 -25.85 -13.36
C VAL A 224 11.89 -25.68 -14.12
N ALA A 225 12.86 -26.55 -13.88
CA ALA A 225 14.16 -26.48 -14.54
C ALA A 225 14.05 -26.76 -16.07
N LYS A 226 13.17 -27.66 -16.49
CA LYS A 226 12.91 -27.92 -17.93
C LYS A 226 12.29 -26.68 -18.59
N ILE A 227 11.28 -26.08 -17.97
CA ILE A 227 10.65 -24.85 -18.48
C ILE A 227 11.68 -23.71 -18.58
N ARG A 228 12.54 -23.56 -17.57
CA ARG A 228 13.62 -22.57 -17.58
C ARG A 228 14.63 -22.80 -18.71
N THR A 229 14.96 -24.05 -18.98
CA THR A 229 15.87 -24.42 -20.08
C THR A 229 15.25 -24.12 -21.44
N GLU A 230 13.98 -24.50 -21.65
CA GLU A 230 13.26 -24.17 -22.88
C GLU A 230 13.11 -22.67 -23.11
N LEU A 231 12.82 -21.89 -22.05
CA LEU A 231 12.79 -20.42 -22.11
C LEU A 231 14.17 -19.86 -22.47
N SER A 232 15.23 -20.41 -21.85
CA SER A 232 16.61 -19.97 -22.10
C SER A 232 17.04 -20.28 -23.53
N GLU A 233 16.64 -21.44 -24.09
CA GLU A 233 16.91 -21.81 -25.49
C GLU A 233 16.16 -20.89 -26.46
N LYS A 234 14.87 -20.63 -26.20
CA LYS A 234 14.07 -19.67 -27.00
C LYS A 234 14.63 -18.24 -26.94
N VAL A 235 15.14 -17.81 -25.76
CA VAL A 235 15.81 -16.52 -25.62
C VAL A 235 17.14 -16.53 -26.37
N LYS A 236 17.91 -17.62 -26.28
CA LYS A 236 19.18 -17.78 -26.99
C LYS A 236 19.00 -17.78 -28.50
N GLU A 237 18.02 -18.53 -29.03
CA GLU A 237 17.67 -18.49 -30.46
C GLU A 237 17.29 -17.09 -30.93
N ARG A 238 16.54 -16.34 -30.08
CA ARG A 238 16.16 -14.96 -30.38
C ARG A 238 17.36 -14.01 -30.30
N VAL A 239 18.28 -14.25 -29.37
CA VAL A 239 19.53 -13.49 -29.22
C VAL A 239 20.48 -13.85 -30.39
N ASP A 240 20.63 -15.13 -30.72
CA ASP A 240 21.46 -15.58 -31.84
C ASP A 240 20.94 -15.06 -33.20
N LYS A 241 19.60 -14.99 -33.36
CA LYS A 241 18.98 -14.34 -34.52
C LYS A 241 19.24 -12.84 -34.55
N ASN A 242 19.05 -12.17 -33.38
CA ASN A 242 19.37 -10.74 -33.27
C ASN A 242 20.88 -10.48 -33.41
N GLN A 243 21.73 -11.40 -32.93
CA GLN A 243 23.19 -11.28 -33.06
C GLN A 243 23.63 -11.54 -34.49
N LYS A 244 22.96 -12.44 -35.21
CA LYS A 244 23.20 -12.65 -36.65
C LYS A 244 22.72 -11.46 -37.48
N ASP A 245 21.55 -10.90 -37.15
CA ASP A 245 21.08 -9.64 -37.74
C ASP A 245 21.98 -8.46 -37.33
N TYR A 246 22.50 -8.46 -36.13
CA TYR A 246 23.46 -7.48 -35.66
C TYR A 246 24.82 -7.62 -36.40
N ILE A 247 25.36 -8.84 -36.53
CA ILE A 247 26.61 -9.10 -37.27
C ILE A 247 26.44 -8.74 -38.76
N LEU A 248 25.29 -9.04 -39.35
CA LEU A 248 25.02 -8.64 -40.73
C LEU A 248 24.90 -7.11 -40.87
N ARG A 249 24.28 -6.45 -39.91
CA ARG A 249 24.23 -4.98 -39.82
C ARG A 249 25.62 -4.40 -39.53
N GLU A 250 26.39 -5.05 -38.69
CA GLU A 250 27.77 -4.64 -38.35
C GLU A 250 28.70 -4.84 -39.56
N GLN A 251 28.54 -5.94 -40.32
CA GLN A 251 29.25 -6.12 -41.56
C GLN A 251 28.85 -5.12 -42.65
N MET A 252 27.56 -4.80 -42.75
CA MET A 252 27.04 -3.72 -43.58
C MET A 252 27.58 -2.36 -43.12
N LYS A 253 27.66 -2.15 -41.81
CA LYS A 253 28.20 -0.96 -41.21
C LYS A 253 29.72 -0.85 -41.40
N TYR A 254 30.46 -1.98 -41.28
CA TYR A 254 31.89 -2.02 -41.56
C TYR A 254 32.19 -1.70 -43.03
N ILE A 255 31.36 -2.17 -43.95
CA ILE A 255 31.43 -1.83 -45.37
C ILE A 255 31.09 -0.36 -45.59
N GLN A 256 30.12 0.20 -44.86
CA GLN A 256 29.77 1.62 -44.91
C GLN A 256 30.82 2.49 -44.21
N GLU A 257 31.43 2.02 -43.09
CA GLU A 257 32.55 2.70 -42.39
C GLU A 257 33.84 2.70 -43.27
N GLU A 258 34.09 1.65 -44.00
CA GLU A 258 35.24 1.58 -44.95
C GLU A 258 35.00 2.45 -46.21
N LEU A 259 33.72 2.70 -46.53
CA LEU A 259 33.29 3.67 -47.53
C LEU A 259 33.19 5.10 -46.97
N GLY A 260 33.33 5.29 -45.63
CA GLY A 260 33.37 6.60 -44.99
C GLY A 260 32.01 7.34 -44.93
N GLU A 261 30.87 6.62 -45.11
CA GLU A 261 29.55 7.28 -45.30
C GLU A 261 28.72 7.44 -44.00
N ASP A 262 28.90 6.61 -42.90
CA ASP A 262 27.95 6.55 -41.80
C ASP A 262 28.17 7.60 -40.65
N ASP A 263 29.42 7.83 -40.24
CA ASP A 263 29.69 8.83 -39.18
C ASP A 263 29.54 10.27 -39.72
N LEU A 264 29.77 10.50 -40.99
CA LEU A 264 29.47 11.75 -41.67
C LEU A 264 27.96 11.93 -41.88
N SER A 265 27.21 10.82 -42.10
CA SER A 265 25.77 10.88 -42.29
C SER A 265 25.01 11.18 -40.99
N GLU A 266 25.37 10.58 -39.85
CA GLU A 266 24.69 10.78 -38.57
C GLU A 266 24.98 12.17 -38.00
N SER A 267 26.22 12.61 -38.04
CA SER A 267 26.56 13.99 -37.64
C SER A 267 25.97 15.04 -38.56
N ALA A 268 25.87 14.78 -39.88
CA ALA A 268 25.19 15.65 -40.84
C ALA A 268 23.66 15.68 -40.56
N ALA A 269 23.08 14.53 -40.16
CA ALA A 269 21.66 14.47 -39.73
C ALA A 269 21.42 15.31 -38.46
N PHE A 270 22.34 15.25 -37.49
CA PHE A 270 22.24 16.13 -36.30
C PHE A 270 22.40 17.60 -36.64
N GLU A 271 23.31 17.98 -37.56
CA GLU A 271 23.44 19.36 -38.00
C GLU A 271 22.20 19.85 -38.74
N SER A 272 21.62 19.05 -39.63
CA SER A 272 20.36 19.39 -40.29
C SER A 272 19.20 19.56 -39.29
N ARG A 273 19.12 18.69 -38.28
CA ARG A 273 18.11 18.84 -37.21
C ARG A 273 18.38 20.09 -36.37
N LEU A 274 19.65 20.45 -36.11
CA LEU A 274 20.00 21.66 -35.37
C LEU A 274 19.63 22.92 -36.15
N GLU A 275 19.80 22.95 -37.48
CA GLU A 275 19.36 24.08 -38.31
C GLU A 275 17.87 24.31 -38.23
N GLN A 276 17.09 23.21 -38.28
CA GLN A 276 15.64 23.25 -38.20
C GLN A 276 15.11 23.52 -36.79
N LEU A 277 15.95 23.34 -35.76
CA LEU A 277 15.59 23.51 -34.37
C LEU A 277 15.21 24.97 -34.08
N LYS A 278 14.01 25.17 -33.54
CA LYS A 278 13.60 26.48 -33.01
C LYS A 278 14.14 26.62 -31.57
N ALA A 279 15.29 27.26 -31.42
CA ALA A 279 15.94 27.51 -30.16
C ALA A 279 16.79 28.77 -30.21
N GLY A 280 17.02 29.39 -29.07
CA GLY A 280 17.87 30.55 -28.91
C GLY A 280 19.30 30.30 -29.36
N ARG A 281 20.04 31.36 -29.69
CA ARG A 281 21.42 31.28 -30.19
C ARG A 281 22.35 30.50 -29.26
N GLU A 282 22.27 30.74 -27.95
CA GLU A 282 23.11 30.12 -26.93
C GLU A 282 22.91 28.61 -26.91
N VAL A 283 21.66 28.16 -26.98
CA VAL A 283 21.30 26.72 -27.02
C VAL A 283 21.88 26.07 -28.29
N LYS A 284 21.68 26.71 -29.46
CA LYS A 284 22.21 26.20 -30.72
C LYS A 284 23.75 26.11 -30.73
N GLU A 285 24.42 27.11 -30.19
CA GLU A 285 25.88 27.12 -30.06
C GLU A 285 26.39 25.97 -29.18
N LYS A 286 25.69 25.70 -28.06
CA LYS A 286 26.04 24.61 -27.14
C LYS A 286 25.81 23.24 -27.80
N ILE A 287 24.68 23.04 -28.45
CA ILE A 287 24.38 21.79 -29.18
C ILE A 287 25.38 21.59 -30.31
N GLY A 288 25.73 22.64 -31.05
CA GLY A 288 26.76 22.58 -32.11
C GLY A 288 28.12 22.16 -31.59
N LYS A 289 28.51 22.64 -30.38
CA LYS A 289 29.77 22.19 -29.73
C LYS A 289 29.72 20.71 -29.36
N GLU A 290 28.59 20.23 -28.89
CA GLU A 290 28.43 18.80 -28.53
C GLU A 290 28.41 17.90 -29.81
N ILE A 291 27.83 18.35 -30.91
CA ILE A 291 27.89 17.67 -32.20
C ILE A 291 29.35 17.66 -32.73
N ALA A 292 30.08 18.77 -32.59
CA ALA A 292 31.49 18.83 -32.98
C ALA A 292 32.39 17.92 -32.10
N ARG A 293 32.01 17.73 -30.83
CA ARG A 293 32.66 16.76 -29.95
C ARG A 293 32.35 15.33 -30.39
N PHE A 294 31.12 15.02 -30.72
CA PHE A 294 30.68 13.72 -31.21
C PHE A 294 31.42 13.30 -32.49
N LYS A 295 31.63 14.22 -33.41
CA LYS A 295 32.47 13.99 -34.63
C LYS A 295 33.89 13.55 -34.35
N ARG A 296 34.45 13.85 -33.17
CA ARG A 296 35.83 13.50 -32.79
C ARG A 296 35.93 12.16 -32.06
N LEU A 297 34.78 11.59 -31.65
CA LEU A 297 34.72 10.30 -30.96
C LEU A 297 34.64 9.18 -31.99
N SER A 298 35.27 8.06 -31.70
CA SER A 298 35.08 6.86 -32.53
C SER A 298 33.68 6.32 -32.37
N GLY A 299 32.93 6.12 -33.46
CA GLY A 299 31.50 5.81 -33.46
C GLY A 299 31.10 4.60 -32.61
N ASN A 300 32.02 3.68 -32.35
CA ASN A 300 31.78 2.46 -31.57
C ASN A 300 32.16 2.56 -30.08
N SER A 301 32.56 3.70 -29.60
CA SER A 301 32.88 3.87 -28.16
C SER A 301 31.61 4.01 -27.30
N ALA A 302 31.69 3.49 -26.06
CA ALA A 302 30.62 3.71 -25.06
C ALA A 302 30.35 5.20 -24.86
N GLU A 303 31.38 6.05 -24.93
CA GLU A 303 31.28 7.50 -24.85
C GLU A 303 30.49 8.09 -26.02
N ALA A 304 30.68 7.59 -27.24
CA ALA A 304 29.89 8.03 -28.41
C ALA A 304 28.39 7.70 -28.24
N GLY A 305 28.04 6.54 -27.66
CA GLY A 305 26.66 6.17 -27.36
C GLY A 305 26.01 7.11 -26.37
N VAL A 306 26.72 7.48 -25.28
CA VAL A 306 26.23 8.46 -24.29
C VAL A 306 26.07 9.85 -24.93
N GLN A 307 27.07 10.26 -25.74
CA GLN A 307 27.02 11.56 -26.40
C GLN A 307 25.90 11.64 -27.44
N ARG A 308 25.61 10.57 -28.17
CA ARG A 308 24.50 10.45 -29.10
C ARG A 308 23.18 10.68 -28.39
N SER A 309 22.91 9.90 -27.33
CA SER A 309 21.68 10.02 -26.53
C SER A 309 21.50 11.41 -25.95
N TYR A 310 22.59 12.06 -25.55
CA TYR A 310 22.57 13.43 -25.07
C TYR A 310 22.17 14.41 -26.16
N ILE A 311 22.81 14.37 -27.32
CA ILE A 311 22.50 15.23 -28.48
C ILE A 311 21.06 15.03 -28.94
N GLU A 312 20.60 13.77 -29.04
CA GLU A 312 19.20 13.45 -29.36
C GLU A 312 18.24 14.09 -28.37
N THR A 313 18.52 14.00 -27.07
CA THR A 313 17.70 14.60 -26.03
C THR A 313 17.63 16.12 -26.21
N LEU A 314 18.77 16.79 -26.45
CA LEU A 314 18.80 18.24 -26.67
C LEU A 314 18.05 18.68 -27.94
N LEU A 315 18.12 17.91 -29.02
CA LEU A 315 17.42 18.17 -30.27
C LEU A 315 15.92 17.91 -30.20
N GLU A 316 15.49 17.04 -29.28
CA GLU A 316 14.07 16.71 -29.07
C GLU A 316 13.36 17.67 -28.12
N LEU A 317 14.11 18.43 -27.31
CA LEU A 317 13.51 19.40 -26.40
C LEU A 317 12.85 20.56 -27.15
N PRO A 318 11.65 20.95 -26.75
CA PRO A 318 10.90 22.02 -27.41
C PRO A 318 11.29 23.42 -26.90
N TRP A 319 12.51 23.85 -27.19
CA TRP A 319 13.10 25.10 -26.66
C TRP A 319 12.23 26.34 -26.85
N GLU A 320 11.70 26.55 -28.07
CA GLU A 320 10.84 27.70 -28.38
C GLU A 320 9.51 27.28 -29.03
N LYS A 321 9.26 26.01 -29.18
CA LYS A 321 8.04 25.48 -29.78
C LYS A 321 6.90 25.51 -28.76
N ALA A 322 5.94 26.42 -28.93
CA ALA A 322 4.77 26.54 -28.08
C ALA A 322 3.48 26.07 -28.78
N SER A 323 2.54 25.55 -27.99
CA SER A 323 1.14 25.41 -28.43
C SER A 323 0.43 26.76 -28.38
N LYS A 324 -0.55 26.94 -29.24
CA LYS A 324 -1.39 28.13 -29.17
C LYS A 324 -2.46 27.95 -28.10
N ASP A 325 -2.34 28.71 -27.02
CA ASP A 325 -3.30 28.68 -25.91
C ASP A 325 -4.67 29.21 -26.36
N ASN A 326 -5.71 28.56 -25.86
CA ASN A 326 -7.08 29.03 -25.98
C ASN A 326 -7.40 29.95 -24.80
N THR A 327 -7.92 31.13 -25.09
CA THR A 327 -8.28 32.14 -24.08
C THR A 327 -9.81 32.34 -23.96
N ASP A 328 -10.60 31.50 -24.63
CA ASP A 328 -12.06 31.55 -24.59
C ASP A 328 -12.57 30.87 -23.31
N ILE A 329 -12.92 31.68 -22.30
CA ILE A 329 -13.43 31.27 -21.00
C ILE A 329 -14.76 30.54 -21.11
N VAL A 330 -15.66 30.99 -22.04
CA VAL A 330 -16.98 30.36 -22.24
C VAL A 330 -16.82 28.92 -22.76
N ARG A 331 -15.85 28.72 -23.64
CA ARG A 331 -15.51 27.37 -24.12
C ARG A 331 -14.89 26.52 -23.00
N ALA A 332 -14.04 27.12 -22.18
CA ALA A 332 -13.43 26.43 -21.04
C ALA A 332 -14.49 25.94 -20.04
N GLU A 333 -15.46 26.82 -19.69
CA GLU A 333 -16.60 26.49 -18.84
C GLU A 333 -17.39 25.29 -19.39
N LYS A 334 -17.76 25.34 -20.68
CA LYS A 334 -18.49 24.24 -21.34
C LYS A 334 -17.75 22.91 -21.31
N ILE A 335 -16.42 22.92 -21.44
CA ILE A 335 -15.60 21.69 -21.36
C ILE A 335 -15.59 21.15 -19.93
N LEU A 336 -15.39 22.01 -18.94
CA LEU A 336 -15.39 21.61 -17.53
C LEU A 336 -16.76 21.05 -17.13
N ASP A 337 -17.87 21.67 -17.57
CA ASP A 337 -19.23 21.18 -17.28
C ASP A 337 -19.56 19.87 -17.99
N ARG A 338 -19.09 19.73 -19.23
CA ARG A 338 -19.23 18.47 -19.98
C ARG A 338 -18.53 17.30 -19.28
N ASP A 339 -17.34 17.54 -18.74
CA ASP A 339 -16.47 16.48 -18.24
C ASP A 339 -16.67 16.19 -16.74
N HIS A 340 -17.21 17.15 -15.99
CA HIS A 340 -17.33 17.08 -14.53
C HIS A 340 -18.70 17.53 -14.04
N TYR A 341 -19.43 16.62 -13.45
CA TYR A 341 -20.67 16.94 -12.75
C TYR A 341 -20.36 17.48 -11.34
N GLY A 342 -20.97 18.59 -10.95
CA GLY A 342 -20.69 19.28 -9.69
C GLY A 342 -19.32 19.97 -9.67
N LEU A 343 -18.69 20.05 -8.49
CA LEU A 343 -17.40 20.72 -8.29
C LEU A 343 -17.40 22.21 -8.65
N GLU A 344 -18.51 22.91 -8.40
CA GLU A 344 -18.71 24.29 -8.82
C GLU A 344 -17.60 25.23 -8.34
N GLN A 345 -17.22 25.16 -7.06
CA GLN A 345 -16.14 25.96 -6.48
C GLN A 345 -14.80 25.73 -7.19
N VAL A 346 -14.49 24.45 -7.53
CA VAL A 346 -13.25 24.12 -8.23
C VAL A 346 -13.26 24.66 -9.66
N LYS A 347 -14.40 24.53 -10.36
CA LYS A 347 -14.57 25.06 -11.71
C LYS A 347 -14.46 26.58 -11.73
N GLU A 348 -15.12 27.26 -10.81
CA GLU A 348 -15.09 28.72 -10.67
C GLU A 348 -13.66 29.23 -10.44
N ARG A 349 -12.92 28.62 -9.48
CA ARG A 349 -11.52 28.98 -9.23
C ARG A 349 -10.62 28.75 -10.45
N VAL A 350 -10.82 27.64 -11.15
CA VAL A 350 -10.10 27.37 -12.40
C VAL A 350 -10.43 28.42 -13.45
N LEU A 351 -11.70 28.81 -13.61
CA LEU A 351 -12.11 29.84 -14.59
C LEU A 351 -11.57 31.22 -14.21
N GLU A 352 -11.57 31.62 -12.94
CA GLU A 352 -10.94 32.84 -12.44
C GLU A 352 -9.46 32.88 -12.81
N PHE A 353 -8.74 31.79 -12.52
CA PHE A 353 -7.34 31.65 -12.89
C PHE A 353 -7.11 31.80 -14.40
N LEU A 354 -7.95 31.17 -15.23
CA LEU A 354 -7.89 31.30 -16.69
C LEU A 354 -8.17 32.73 -17.15
N ALA A 355 -9.09 33.42 -16.50
CA ALA A 355 -9.40 34.81 -16.79
C ALA A 355 -8.21 35.75 -16.52
N VAL A 356 -7.58 35.60 -15.35
CA VAL A 356 -6.39 36.38 -14.99
C VAL A 356 -5.26 36.14 -15.99
N ARG A 357 -5.02 34.87 -16.35
CA ARG A 357 -3.99 34.49 -17.33
C ARG A 357 -4.26 35.05 -18.71
N ALA A 358 -5.53 35.10 -19.14
CA ALA A 358 -5.91 35.70 -20.42
C ALA A 358 -5.67 37.21 -20.46
N LEU A 359 -5.86 37.90 -19.33
CA LEU A 359 -5.66 39.34 -19.20
C LEU A 359 -4.20 39.75 -19.06
N THR A 360 -3.43 39.02 -18.22
CA THR A 360 -2.05 39.41 -17.87
C THR A 360 -1.03 39.05 -18.94
N LYS A 361 -1.33 38.02 -19.76
CA LYS A 361 -0.39 37.45 -20.77
C LYS A 361 0.97 37.05 -20.17
N ARG A 362 1.12 37.00 -18.85
CA ARG A 362 2.33 36.63 -18.14
C ARG A 362 2.15 35.26 -17.47
N GLY A 363 3.26 34.51 -17.37
CA GLY A 363 3.29 33.18 -16.77
C GLY A 363 3.27 33.16 -15.24
N ASP A 364 3.24 34.31 -14.57
CA ASP A 364 3.24 34.42 -13.09
C ASP A 364 1.89 34.01 -12.51
N SER A 365 1.55 32.74 -12.69
CA SER A 365 0.32 32.18 -12.16
C SER A 365 0.63 31.35 -10.94
N PRO A 366 -0.10 31.49 -9.82
CA PRO A 366 0.10 30.63 -8.67
C PRO A 366 -0.10 29.17 -9.03
N LEU A 367 0.62 28.30 -8.35
CA LEU A 367 0.47 26.85 -8.50
C LEU A 367 -0.87 26.42 -7.88
N ILE A 368 -1.79 25.95 -8.69
CA ILE A 368 -3.03 25.36 -8.19
C ILE A 368 -2.74 23.99 -7.60
N CYS A 369 -3.15 23.77 -6.34
CA CYS A 369 -3.11 22.48 -5.68
C CYS A 369 -4.51 21.98 -5.36
N LEU A 370 -4.94 20.89 -6.00
CA LEU A 370 -6.23 20.26 -5.75
C LEU A 370 -6.06 19.25 -4.59
N VAL A 371 -6.64 19.55 -3.43
CA VAL A 371 -6.53 18.74 -2.22
C VAL A 371 -7.86 18.08 -1.90
N GLY A 372 -7.86 16.80 -1.58
CA GLY A 372 -9.08 16.11 -1.16
C GLY A 372 -8.98 14.59 -1.26
N PRO A 373 -10.02 13.85 -0.89
CA PRO A 373 -10.03 12.41 -0.85
C PRO A 373 -9.72 11.75 -2.20
N PRO A 374 -9.23 10.50 -2.21
CA PRO A 374 -8.96 9.80 -3.45
C PRO A 374 -10.25 9.51 -4.24
N GLY A 375 -10.15 9.62 -5.57
CA GLY A 375 -11.28 9.32 -6.46
C GLY A 375 -12.28 10.45 -6.67
N THR A 376 -12.00 11.66 -6.19
CA THR A 376 -12.86 12.87 -6.37
C THR A 376 -12.57 13.63 -7.67
N GLY A 377 -11.82 13.04 -8.60
CA GLY A 377 -11.67 13.63 -9.94
C GLY A 377 -10.51 14.62 -10.10
N LYS A 378 -9.66 14.86 -9.11
CA LYS A 378 -8.53 15.79 -9.15
C LYS A 378 -7.67 15.68 -10.42
N THR A 379 -7.24 14.49 -10.75
CA THR A 379 -6.43 14.21 -11.95
C THR A 379 -7.20 14.42 -13.25
N SER A 380 -8.52 14.16 -13.27
CA SER A 380 -9.35 14.36 -14.46
C SER A 380 -9.62 15.83 -14.72
N ILE A 381 -9.83 16.65 -13.68
CA ILE A 381 -9.98 18.10 -13.80
C ILE A 381 -8.75 18.70 -14.48
N ALA A 382 -7.54 18.36 -14.04
CA ALA A 382 -6.31 18.87 -14.66
C ALA A 382 -6.23 18.54 -16.17
N ARG A 383 -6.74 17.38 -16.59
CA ARG A 383 -6.81 16.99 -18.00
C ARG A 383 -7.82 17.86 -18.76
N SER A 384 -9.00 18.10 -18.19
CA SER A 384 -10.03 18.94 -18.81
C SER A 384 -9.59 20.40 -18.90
N VAL A 385 -8.83 20.89 -17.91
CA VAL A 385 -8.17 22.20 -17.96
C VAL A 385 -7.18 22.28 -19.13
N ALA A 386 -6.37 21.23 -19.33
CA ALA A 386 -5.46 21.17 -20.45
C ALA A 386 -6.19 21.19 -21.81
N GLU A 387 -7.31 20.46 -21.93
CA GLU A 387 -8.15 20.46 -23.12
C GLU A 387 -8.79 21.86 -23.35
N ALA A 388 -9.31 22.45 -22.28
CA ALA A 388 -9.93 23.78 -22.32
C ALA A 388 -8.95 24.86 -22.82
N LEU A 389 -7.70 24.78 -22.37
CA LEU A 389 -6.62 25.70 -22.78
C LEU A 389 -5.94 25.32 -24.09
N ASN A 390 -6.30 24.19 -24.71
CA ASN A 390 -5.59 23.59 -25.84
C ASN A 390 -4.10 23.33 -25.55
N LYS A 391 -3.75 23.00 -24.31
CA LYS A 391 -2.39 22.65 -23.89
C LYS A 391 -2.13 21.16 -24.00
N LYS A 392 -0.89 20.80 -24.29
CA LYS A 392 -0.44 19.40 -24.15
C LYS A 392 -0.41 19.04 -22.68
N TYR A 393 -0.97 17.88 -22.35
CA TYR A 393 -1.06 17.37 -20.98
C TYR A 393 0.02 16.33 -20.70
N VAL A 394 0.75 16.53 -19.62
CA VAL A 394 1.71 15.57 -19.09
C VAL A 394 1.42 15.32 -17.62
N ARG A 395 1.46 14.07 -17.20
CA ARG A 395 1.31 13.67 -15.78
C ARG A 395 2.63 13.18 -15.24
N ILE A 396 3.08 13.75 -14.15
CA ILE A 396 4.27 13.35 -13.39
C ILE A 396 3.80 12.89 -12.02
N SER A 397 3.94 11.57 -11.74
CA SER A 397 3.62 11.04 -10.42
C SER A 397 4.80 11.27 -9.49
N LEU A 398 4.56 11.95 -8.37
CA LEU A 398 5.55 12.19 -7.32
C LEU A 398 5.48 11.17 -6.19
N GLY A 399 4.44 10.33 -6.17
CA GLY A 399 4.31 9.26 -5.19
C GLY A 399 5.45 8.24 -5.30
N GLY A 400 6.27 8.16 -4.26
CA GLY A 400 7.43 7.26 -4.21
C GLY A 400 8.74 7.84 -4.73
N VAL A 401 8.77 9.10 -5.14
CA VAL A 401 10.01 9.83 -5.46
C VAL A 401 10.75 10.14 -4.17
N ARG A 402 12.00 9.72 -4.07
CA ARG A 402 12.86 9.87 -2.90
C ARG A 402 14.17 10.60 -3.17
N ASP A 403 14.57 10.66 -4.45
CA ASP A 403 15.85 11.23 -4.87
C ASP A 403 15.60 12.52 -5.65
N GLU A 404 16.30 13.59 -5.28
CA GLU A 404 16.32 14.86 -6.01
C GLU A 404 16.65 14.67 -7.49
N ALA A 405 17.52 13.70 -7.80
CA ALA A 405 17.92 13.39 -9.17
C ALA A 405 16.75 12.91 -10.05
N GLU A 406 15.66 12.40 -9.48
CA GLU A 406 14.47 12.10 -10.27
C GLU A 406 13.81 13.36 -10.83
N ILE A 407 13.90 14.50 -10.13
CA ILE A 407 13.34 15.77 -10.58
C ILE A 407 14.33 16.51 -11.49
N ARG A 408 15.60 16.62 -11.05
CA ARG A 408 16.67 17.39 -11.71
C ARG A 408 17.55 16.60 -12.66
N GLY A 409 17.35 15.29 -12.78
CA GLY A 409 18.19 14.41 -13.60
C GLY A 409 19.53 14.06 -12.96
N HIS A 410 20.18 13.04 -13.52
CA HIS A 410 21.49 12.59 -13.12
C HIS A 410 22.58 13.26 -13.96
N ARG A 411 23.72 13.59 -13.35
CA ARG A 411 24.87 14.10 -14.12
C ARG A 411 25.28 13.11 -15.18
N ARG A 412 25.51 13.58 -16.41
CA ARG A 412 25.80 12.73 -17.59
C ARG A 412 27.08 11.87 -17.48
N THR A 413 27.91 12.14 -16.46
CA THR A 413 29.13 11.34 -16.20
C THR A 413 28.83 9.96 -15.60
N TYR A 414 27.62 9.71 -15.14
CA TYR A 414 27.21 8.42 -14.58
C TYR A 414 26.64 7.49 -15.67
N ILE A 415 26.99 6.19 -15.59
CA ILE A 415 26.40 5.17 -16.47
C ILE A 415 24.89 5.08 -16.17
N GLY A 416 24.06 5.18 -17.22
CA GLY A 416 22.61 5.18 -17.07
C GLY A 416 22.01 6.54 -16.71
N SER A 417 22.77 7.63 -16.81
CA SER A 417 22.26 8.99 -16.61
C SER A 417 21.09 9.29 -17.54
N MET A 418 20.11 9.98 -17.00
CA MET A 418 18.91 10.40 -17.74
C MET A 418 18.44 11.77 -17.26
N PRO A 419 17.69 12.52 -18.09
CA PRO A 419 17.09 13.78 -17.68
C PRO A 419 16.06 13.56 -16.57
N GLY A 420 15.84 14.60 -15.76
CA GLY A 420 14.82 14.61 -14.74
C GLY A 420 13.40 14.53 -15.31
N ARG A 421 12.45 14.18 -14.46
CA ARG A 421 11.03 14.00 -14.84
C ARG A 421 10.42 15.24 -15.45
N ILE A 422 10.85 16.44 -15.06
CA ILE A 422 10.36 17.71 -15.61
C ILE A 422 10.79 17.86 -17.06
N VAL A 423 12.08 17.68 -17.33
CA VAL A 423 12.61 17.77 -18.70
C VAL A 423 12.10 16.63 -19.59
N ALA A 424 12.01 15.42 -19.05
CA ALA A 424 11.38 14.29 -19.75
C ALA A 424 9.91 14.58 -20.09
N GLY A 425 9.19 15.26 -19.19
CA GLY A 425 7.83 15.74 -19.44
C GLY A 425 7.75 16.76 -20.56
N LEU A 426 8.68 17.70 -20.65
CA LEU A 426 8.75 18.66 -21.77
C LEU A 426 9.00 17.94 -23.11
N LYS A 427 9.94 16.99 -23.12
CA LYS A 427 10.22 16.15 -24.30
C LYS A 427 8.96 15.39 -24.73
N GLN A 428 8.25 14.77 -23.79
CA GLN A 428 6.99 14.06 -24.07
C GLN A 428 5.89 14.98 -24.61
N ALA A 429 5.77 16.19 -24.07
CA ALA A 429 4.79 17.19 -24.53
C ALA A 429 5.10 17.71 -25.95
N GLY A 430 6.38 17.82 -26.29
CA GLY A 430 6.85 18.39 -27.56
C GLY A 430 6.52 19.87 -27.75
N VAL A 431 6.20 20.58 -26.66
CA VAL A 431 5.96 22.02 -26.57
C VAL A 431 6.51 22.56 -25.27
N LYS A 432 6.95 23.86 -25.25
CA LYS A 432 7.52 24.49 -24.06
C LYS A 432 6.49 24.92 -23.01
N ASN A 433 5.21 25.03 -23.41
CA ASN A 433 4.11 25.54 -22.59
C ASN A 433 3.03 24.46 -22.28
N PRO A 434 3.39 23.22 -21.92
CA PRO A 434 2.40 22.20 -21.58
C PRO A 434 1.70 22.52 -20.27
N LEU A 435 0.63 21.76 -19.97
CA LEU A 435 0.15 21.59 -18.61
C LEU A 435 0.81 20.36 -18.01
N MET A 436 1.54 20.52 -16.91
CA MET A 436 2.15 19.45 -16.14
C MET A 436 1.39 19.22 -14.85
N LEU A 437 0.84 18.03 -14.69
CA LEU A 437 0.21 17.58 -13.45
C LEU A 437 1.23 16.92 -12.56
N LEU A 438 1.47 17.49 -11.39
CA LEU A 438 2.28 16.93 -10.31
C LEU A 438 1.35 16.15 -9.38
N ASP A 439 1.27 14.84 -9.58
CA ASP A 439 0.29 14.00 -8.88
C ASP A 439 0.88 13.41 -7.60
N GLU A 440 0.09 13.43 -6.51
CA GLU A 440 0.46 12.91 -5.19
C GLU A 440 1.66 13.65 -4.55
N VAL A 441 1.62 15.00 -4.54
CA VAL A 441 2.68 15.83 -3.94
C VAL A 441 2.78 15.65 -2.41
N ASP A 442 1.72 15.21 -1.76
CA ASP A 442 1.65 14.86 -0.34
C ASP A 442 2.48 13.61 0.04
N LYS A 443 2.92 12.84 -0.96
CA LYS A 443 3.74 11.63 -0.76
C LYS A 443 5.22 11.83 -1.06
N VAL A 444 5.64 13.05 -1.26
CA VAL A 444 7.05 13.40 -1.42
C VAL A 444 7.72 13.32 -0.05
N SER A 445 8.69 12.43 0.10
CA SER A 445 9.45 12.28 1.33
C SER A 445 10.81 12.99 1.23
N SER A 446 11.25 13.61 2.32
CA SER A 446 12.62 14.07 2.48
C SER A 446 13.44 12.96 3.13
N ASP A 447 14.21 12.22 2.36
CA ASP A 447 15.15 11.23 2.87
C ASP A 447 16.60 11.75 2.84
N TYR A 448 17.53 11.07 3.53
CA TYR A 448 18.97 11.36 3.61
C TYR A 448 19.71 11.52 2.27
N LYS A 449 19.08 11.24 1.12
CA LYS A 449 19.71 11.28 -0.22
C LYS A 449 19.46 12.54 -1.03
N GLY A 450 18.83 13.55 -0.47
CA GLY A 450 18.54 14.82 -1.14
C GLY A 450 17.15 15.36 -0.78
N ASP A 451 17.00 16.67 -0.91
CA ASP A 451 15.74 17.35 -0.63
C ASP A 451 14.91 17.51 -1.92
N THR A 452 14.09 16.51 -2.21
CA THR A 452 13.15 16.54 -3.35
C THR A 452 12.25 17.78 -3.30
N SER A 453 11.94 18.27 -2.10
CA SER A 453 11.10 19.46 -1.91
C SER A 453 11.84 20.72 -2.37
N ALA A 454 13.15 20.83 -2.10
CA ALA A 454 13.97 21.94 -2.58
C ALA A 454 14.06 21.96 -4.11
N ALA A 455 14.17 20.78 -4.76
CA ALA A 455 14.15 20.68 -6.20
C ALA A 455 12.81 21.13 -6.81
N LEU A 456 11.70 20.76 -6.16
CA LEU A 456 10.36 21.19 -6.59
C LEU A 456 10.15 22.69 -6.37
N LEU A 457 10.72 23.29 -5.31
CA LEU A 457 10.66 24.73 -5.08
C LEU A 457 11.26 25.51 -6.25
N GLU A 458 12.44 25.10 -6.77
CA GLU A 458 13.04 25.75 -7.94
C GLU A 458 12.18 25.64 -9.20
N VAL A 459 11.53 24.48 -9.39
CA VAL A 459 10.61 24.27 -10.53
C VAL A 459 9.36 25.14 -10.45
N LEU A 460 8.85 25.35 -9.24
CA LEU A 460 7.54 25.97 -9.00
C LEU A 460 7.64 27.45 -8.65
N ASP A 461 8.83 27.95 -8.40
CA ASP A 461 9.07 29.36 -8.10
C ASP A 461 9.12 30.17 -9.40
N GLY A 462 8.14 31.05 -9.63
CA GLY A 462 8.05 31.89 -10.84
C GLY A 462 9.26 32.80 -11.07
N GLU A 463 10.03 33.16 -10.03
CA GLU A 463 11.25 33.94 -10.16
C GLU A 463 12.45 33.12 -10.63
N GLN A 464 12.48 31.83 -10.33
CA GLN A 464 13.59 30.91 -10.59
C GLN A 464 13.36 29.97 -11.78
N ASN A 465 12.12 29.57 -12.03
CA ASN A 465 11.78 28.53 -13.00
C ASN A 465 12.13 28.89 -14.46
N GLY A 466 12.29 30.17 -14.78
CA GLY A 466 12.76 30.61 -16.11
C GLY A 466 14.20 30.18 -16.42
N HIS A 467 14.97 29.78 -15.42
CA HIS A 467 16.36 29.37 -15.53
C HIS A 467 16.62 27.98 -14.91
N PHE A 468 15.62 27.13 -14.89
CA PHE A 468 15.73 25.78 -14.31
C PHE A 468 16.88 24.99 -14.95
N ARG A 469 17.72 24.37 -14.11
CA ARG A 469 18.84 23.56 -14.54
C ARG A 469 18.68 22.09 -14.19
N ASP A 470 18.46 21.31 -15.24
CA ASP A 470 18.55 19.87 -15.14
C ASP A 470 20.01 19.44 -15.20
N HIS A 471 20.43 18.53 -14.33
CA HIS A 471 21.81 18.05 -14.24
C HIS A 471 22.28 17.24 -15.44
N TYR A 472 21.34 16.63 -16.18
CA TYR A 472 21.65 15.93 -17.43
C TYR A 472 21.80 16.90 -18.59
N VAL A 473 20.85 17.83 -18.73
CA VAL A 473 20.80 18.77 -19.85
C VAL A 473 21.85 19.87 -19.72
N GLU A 474 22.12 20.35 -18.51
CA GLU A 474 23.09 21.41 -18.17
C GLU A 474 22.91 22.75 -18.95
N ILE A 475 21.85 22.88 -19.69
CA ILE A 475 21.40 24.12 -20.32
C ILE A 475 20.19 24.61 -19.55
N PRO A 476 20.09 25.90 -19.21
CA PRO A 476 18.89 26.44 -18.59
C PRO A 476 17.66 26.18 -19.46
N VAL A 477 16.62 25.65 -18.87
CA VAL A 477 15.33 25.38 -19.50
C VAL A 477 14.33 26.35 -18.91
N ASP A 478 13.63 27.09 -19.79
CA ASP A 478 12.58 28.03 -19.36
C ASP A 478 11.28 27.29 -19.10
N LEU A 479 10.86 27.26 -17.83
CA LEU A 479 9.61 26.67 -17.37
C LEU A 479 8.51 27.72 -17.11
N SER A 480 8.75 29.01 -17.36
CA SER A 480 7.84 30.11 -17.03
C SER A 480 6.47 30.02 -17.74
N GLU A 481 6.43 29.38 -18.92
CA GLU A 481 5.20 29.18 -19.68
C GLU A 481 4.49 27.86 -19.39
N VAL A 482 5.12 26.97 -18.57
CA VAL A 482 4.51 25.72 -18.14
C VAL A 482 3.40 26.02 -17.13
N LEU A 483 2.24 25.40 -17.31
CA LEU A 483 1.18 25.45 -16.33
C LEU A 483 1.29 24.25 -15.41
N PHE A 484 1.67 24.46 -14.16
CA PHE A 484 1.71 23.42 -13.16
C PHE A 484 0.38 23.33 -12.41
N ILE A 485 -0.13 22.12 -12.23
CA ILE A 485 -1.23 21.80 -11.31
C ILE A 485 -0.73 20.67 -10.42
N ALA A 486 -0.90 20.80 -9.11
CA ALA A 486 -0.58 19.75 -8.15
C ALA A 486 -1.84 19.03 -7.66
N THR A 487 -1.72 17.80 -7.24
CA THR A 487 -2.76 17.09 -6.51
C THR A 487 -2.22 16.49 -5.22
N ALA A 488 -3.03 16.54 -4.17
CA ALA A 488 -2.72 15.93 -2.88
C ALA A 488 -3.98 15.29 -2.27
N ASN A 489 -3.82 14.38 -1.33
CA ASN A 489 -4.93 13.88 -0.54
C ASN A 489 -5.09 14.66 0.77
N THR A 490 -3.99 15.17 1.34
CA THR A 490 -3.93 16.01 2.54
C THR A 490 -2.89 17.09 2.38
N THR A 491 -3.03 18.20 3.11
CA THR A 491 -2.03 19.26 3.20
C THR A 491 -1.01 19.03 4.31
N GLU A 492 -1.30 18.17 5.27
CA GLU A 492 -0.50 17.96 6.50
C GLU A 492 0.92 17.49 6.25
N THR A 493 1.10 16.67 5.20
CA THR A 493 2.40 16.09 4.84
C THR A 493 3.17 16.92 3.82
N ILE A 494 2.57 17.98 3.26
CA ILE A 494 3.22 18.87 2.32
C ILE A 494 4.13 19.84 3.11
N PRO A 495 5.42 19.96 2.76
CA PRO A 495 6.30 20.92 3.39
C PRO A 495 5.77 22.37 3.27
N ARG A 496 5.80 23.12 4.36
CA ARG A 496 5.29 24.52 4.43
C ARG A 496 5.81 25.41 3.30
N PRO A 497 7.12 25.40 2.95
CA PRO A 497 7.62 26.26 1.86
C PRO A 497 6.98 25.96 0.49
N LEU A 498 6.59 24.71 0.24
CA LEU A 498 5.85 24.36 -0.96
C LEU A 498 4.39 24.80 -0.87
N LEU A 499 3.77 24.61 0.29
CA LEU A 499 2.37 24.96 0.53
C LEU A 499 2.15 26.48 0.40
N ASP A 500 3.08 27.30 0.87
CA ASP A 500 3.03 28.77 0.78
C ASP A 500 3.04 29.29 -0.67
N ARG A 501 3.49 28.49 -1.63
CA ARG A 501 3.47 28.81 -3.07
C ARG A 501 2.27 28.23 -3.82
N MET A 502 1.41 27.48 -3.11
CA MET A 502 0.27 26.81 -3.69
C MET A 502 -1.04 27.54 -3.36
N GLU A 503 -1.85 27.76 -4.35
CA GLU A 503 -3.25 28.07 -4.14
C GLU A 503 -4.02 26.75 -3.92
N VAL A 504 -4.37 26.49 -2.66
CA VAL A 504 -5.06 25.26 -2.27
C VAL A 504 -6.54 25.37 -2.60
N ILE A 505 -7.03 24.45 -3.43
CA ILE A 505 -8.45 24.30 -3.74
C ILE A 505 -8.92 22.96 -3.16
N GLU A 506 -9.81 23.01 -2.20
CA GLU A 506 -10.37 21.80 -1.59
C GLU A 506 -11.38 21.11 -2.50
N VAL A 507 -11.16 19.85 -2.78
CA VAL A 507 -12.07 18.99 -3.53
C VAL A 507 -12.79 18.09 -2.56
N SER A 508 -14.00 18.44 -2.19
CA SER A 508 -14.80 17.72 -1.21
C SER A 508 -15.32 16.36 -1.73
N SER A 509 -15.88 15.57 -0.79
CA SER A 509 -16.56 14.31 -1.11
C SER A 509 -17.79 14.52 -1.98
N TYR A 510 -18.09 13.56 -2.84
CA TYR A 510 -19.32 13.57 -3.64
C TYR A 510 -20.53 13.10 -2.82
N THR A 511 -21.67 13.76 -3.02
CA THR A 511 -22.97 13.29 -2.56
C THR A 511 -23.41 12.03 -3.32
N ALA A 512 -24.39 11.30 -2.79
CA ALA A 512 -24.95 10.14 -3.50
C ALA A 512 -25.56 10.53 -4.87
N ASN A 513 -26.13 11.74 -4.97
CA ASN A 513 -26.70 12.26 -6.21
C ASN A 513 -25.59 12.60 -7.23
N GLU A 514 -24.54 13.30 -6.80
CA GLU A 514 -23.37 13.56 -7.65
C GLU A 514 -22.75 12.25 -8.15
N LYS A 515 -22.56 11.25 -7.27
CA LYS A 515 -22.05 9.93 -7.67
C LYS A 515 -22.97 9.23 -8.68
N PHE A 516 -24.28 9.40 -8.54
CA PHE A 516 -25.25 8.84 -9.48
C PHE A 516 -25.11 9.48 -10.88
N HIS A 517 -25.04 10.81 -10.96
CA HIS A 517 -24.85 11.51 -12.22
C HIS A 517 -23.49 11.19 -12.85
N ILE A 518 -22.40 11.24 -12.09
CA ILE A 518 -21.07 10.84 -12.55
C ILE A 518 -21.07 9.39 -13.05
N ALA A 519 -21.73 8.47 -12.33
CA ALA A 519 -21.84 7.08 -12.77
C ALA A 519 -22.58 6.95 -14.11
N LYS A 520 -23.70 7.64 -14.26
CA LYS A 520 -24.59 7.54 -15.42
C LYS A 520 -23.98 8.19 -16.65
N GLU A 521 -23.43 9.39 -16.49
CA GLU A 521 -22.97 10.24 -17.61
C GLU A 521 -21.55 9.88 -18.07
N HIS A 522 -20.68 9.44 -17.14
CA HIS A 522 -19.26 9.22 -17.44
C HIS A 522 -18.79 7.78 -17.23
N LEU A 523 -19.01 7.22 -16.02
CA LEU A 523 -18.36 5.95 -15.67
C LEU A 523 -18.98 4.76 -16.40
N LEU A 524 -20.30 4.75 -16.56
CA LEU A 524 -21.00 3.65 -17.21
C LEU A 524 -20.58 3.51 -18.68
N ALA A 525 -20.61 4.61 -19.44
CA ALA A 525 -20.18 4.61 -20.84
C ALA A 525 -18.73 4.14 -20.98
N LYS A 526 -17.83 4.66 -20.12
CA LYS A 526 -16.42 4.26 -20.08
C LYS A 526 -16.25 2.77 -19.79
N GLN A 527 -17.00 2.21 -18.81
CA GLN A 527 -16.87 0.79 -18.44
C GLN A 527 -17.52 -0.12 -19.48
N LEU A 528 -18.62 0.29 -20.11
CA LEU A 528 -19.23 -0.45 -21.22
C LEU A 528 -18.28 -0.56 -22.42
N SER A 529 -17.67 0.54 -22.83
CA SER A 529 -16.67 0.59 -23.91
C SER A 529 -15.46 -0.29 -23.57
N LYS A 530 -14.88 -0.13 -22.39
CA LYS A 530 -13.70 -0.87 -21.95
C LYS A 530 -13.92 -2.39 -21.92
N ASN A 531 -15.15 -2.84 -21.63
CA ASN A 531 -15.48 -4.27 -21.53
C ASN A 531 -16.22 -4.82 -22.77
N GLY A 532 -16.37 -4.05 -23.84
CA GLY A 532 -17.05 -4.46 -25.09
C GLY A 532 -18.55 -4.73 -24.91
N MET A 533 -19.19 -4.05 -23.96
CA MET A 533 -20.59 -4.27 -23.59
C MET A 533 -21.52 -3.16 -24.09
N GLU A 534 -21.06 -2.29 -24.96
CA GLU A 534 -21.88 -1.23 -25.57
C GLU A 534 -23.08 -1.81 -26.31
N GLY A 535 -24.25 -1.28 -26.03
CA GLY A 535 -25.52 -1.76 -26.59
C GLY A 535 -25.99 -3.15 -26.12
N ARG A 536 -25.17 -3.87 -25.34
CA ARG A 536 -25.45 -5.24 -24.84
C ARG A 536 -25.77 -5.29 -23.35
N LEU A 537 -25.36 -4.31 -22.57
CA LEU A 537 -25.64 -4.21 -21.13
C LEU A 537 -26.33 -2.89 -20.82
N GLU A 538 -27.44 -2.98 -20.10
CA GLU A 538 -28.18 -1.85 -19.55
C GLU A 538 -28.21 -1.99 -18.03
N ILE A 539 -27.75 -0.95 -17.31
CA ILE A 539 -27.84 -0.89 -15.85
C ILE A 539 -28.90 0.17 -15.50
N GLY A 540 -29.97 -0.25 -14.85
CA GLY A 540 -31.08 0.64 -14.48
C GLY A 540 -30.69 1.61 -13.35
N ASP A 541 -31.31 2.79 -13.32
CA ASP A 541 -31.05 3.85 -12.36
C ASP A 541 -31.20 3.37 -10.89
N SER A 542 -32.16 2.50 -10.61
CA SER A 542 -32.33 1.89 -9.28
C SER A 542 -31.15 0.99 -8.88
N ALA A 543 -30.57 0.28 -9.85
CA ALA A 543 -29.39 -0.54 -9.60
C ALA A 543 -28.14 0.33 -9.38
N LEU A 544 -27.98 1.42 -10.12
CA LEU A 544 -26.89 2.40 -9.90
C LEU A 544 -26.95 3.00 -8.50
N LYS A 545 -28.12 3.44 -8.05
CA LYS A 545 -28.31 3.96 -6.68
C LYS A 545 -27.96 2.91 -5.63
N GLU A 546 -28.43 1.68 -5.82
CA GLU A 546 -28.12 0.59 -4.91
C GLU A 546 -26.62 0.22 -4.89
N ILE A 547 -25.92 0.29 -6.03
CA ILE A 547 -24.47 0.11 -6.06
C ILE A 547 -23.78 1.16 -5.20
N ILE A 548 -24.19 2.42 -5.31
CA ILE A 548 -23.64 3.54 -4.55
C ILE A 548 -23.86 3.35 -3.04
N GLU A 549 -25.07 2.98 -2.64
CA GLU A 549 -25.46 2.93 -1.23
C GLU A 549 -25.03 1.64 -0.52
N ALA A 550 -25.14 0.48 -1.21
CA ALA A 550 -24.99 -0.82 -0.57
C ALA A 550 -23.70 -1.56 -0.91
N TYR A 551 -22.96 -1.14 -1.94
CA TYR A 551 -21.74 -1.83 -2.40
C TYR A 551 -20.49 -0.96 -2.40
N THR A 552 -20.64 0.36 -2.19
CA THR A 552 -19.51 1.29 -2.09
C THR A 552 -19.60 2.16 -0.84
N ARG A 553 -18.45 2.43 -0.20
CA ARG A 553 -18.30 3.37 0.91
C ARG A 553 -17.00 4.12 0.67
N GLU A 554 -17.09 5.28 0.03
CA GLU A 554 -15.94 6.09 -0.37
C GLU A 554 -16.34 7.56 -0.57
N ALA A 555 -15.40 8.46 -0.39
CA ALA A 555 -15.60 9.90 -0.67
C ALA A 555 -15.79 10.17 -2.17
N GLY A 556 -14.99 9.53 -3.03
CA GLY A 556 -15.02 9.66 -4.48
C GLY A 556 -15.85 8.60 -5.20
N VAL A 557 -15.42 8.23 -6.41
CA VAL A 557 -16.12 7.27 -7.30
C VAL A 557 -15.22 6.12 -7.79
N ARG A 558 -14.05 5.90 -7.16
CA ARG A 558 -13.08 4.90 -7.63
C ARG A 558 -13.56 3.46 -7.41
N SER A 559 -14.16 3.19 -6.25
CA SER A 559 -14.75 1.88 -5.95
C SER A 559 -16.04 1.67 -6.76
N LEU A 560 -16.81 2.73 -6.97
CA LEU A 560 -17.99 2.70 -7.84
C LEU A 560 -17.61 2.31 -9.29
N GLU A 561 -16.57 2.92 -9.84
CA GLU A 561 -16.04 2.55 -11.16
C GLU A 561 -15.61 1.08 -11.21
N ARG A 562 -14.93 0.58 -10.15
CA ARG A 562 -14.55 -0.84 -10.06
C ARG A 562 -15.75 -1.76 -10.01
N LYS A 563 -16.81 -1.40 -9.26
CA LYS A 563 -18.04 -2.18 -9.15
C LYS A 563 -18.81 -2.21 -10.46
N LEU A 564 -18.91 -1.10 -11.17
CA LEU A 564 -19.47 -1.07 -12.53
C LEU A 564 -18.69 -1.97 -13.48
N GLY A 565 -17.35 -1.92 -13.44
CA GLY A 565 -16.51 -2.83 -14.22
C GLY A 565 -16.68 -4.30 -13.83
N GLU A 566 -16.92 -4.62 -12.56
CA GLU A 566 -17.23 -5.98 -12.08
C GLU A 566 -18.55 -6.47 -12.66
N VAL A 567 -19.60 -5.63 -12.64
CA VAL A 567 -20.90 -5.94 -13.28
C VAL A 567 -20.72 -6.18 -14.78
N CYS A 568 -19.98 -5.33 -15.48
CA CYS A 568 -19.73 -5.47 -16.92
C CYS A 568 -19.04 -6.80 -17.24
N ARG A 569 -17.98 -7.18 -16.50
CA ARG A 569 -17.26 -8.44 -16.73
C ARG A 569 -18.12 -9.68 -16.47
N LYS A 570 -18.90 -9.68 -15.38
CA LYS A 570 -19.80 -10.82 -15.06
C LYS A 570 -20.96 -10.91 -16.05
N ALA A 571 -21.50 -9.78 -16.49
CA ALA A 571 -22.51 -9.74 -17.54
C ALA A 571 -21.95 -10.21 -18.90
N ALA A 572 -20.71 -9.83 -19.26
CA ALA A 572 -20.06 -10.32 -20.47
C ALA A 572 -19.90 -11.85 -20.45
N ARG A 573 -19.49 -12.42 -19.30
CA ARG A 573 -19.41 -13.87 -19.12
C ARG A 573 -20.77 -14.55 -19.27
N GLU A 574 -21.83 -13.97 -18.69
CA GLU A 574 -23.21 -14.49 -18.81
C GLU A 574 -23.69 -14.43 -20.26
N LEU A 575 -23.48 -13.33 -20.94
CA LEU A 575 -23.87 -13.12 -22.34
C LEU A 575 -23.26 -14.19 -23.25
N LEU A 576 -21.98 -14.49 -23.08
CA LEU A 576 -21.28 -15.51 -23.86
C LEU A 576 -21.74 -16.94 -23.51
N LYS A 577 -21.94 -17.20 -22.19
CA LYS A 577 -22.37 -18.55 -21.73
C LYS A 577 -23.79 -18.90 -22.15
N GLU A 578 -24.71 -17.94 -22.02
CA GLU A 578 -26.13 -18.15 -22.25
C GLU A 578 -26.58 -17.72 -23.65
N LYS A 579 -25.64 -17.27 -24.52
CA LYS A 579 -25.90 -16.77 -25.89
C LYS A 579 -27.01 -15.71 -25.95
N LYS A 580 -27.07 -14.86 -24.95
CA LYS A 580 -28.00 -13.72 -24.91
C LYS A 580 -27.49 -12.57 -25.76
N GLU A 581 -28.38 -11.79 -26.35
CA GLU A 581 -28.01 -10.57 -27.09
C GLU A 581 -27.87 -9.37 -26.19
N LYS A 582 -28.71 -9.27 -25.14
CA LYS A 582 -28.73 -8.15 -24.20
C LYS A 582 -28.98 -8.63 -22.77
N ILE A 583 -28.43 -7.93 -21.82
CA ILE A 583 -28.61 -8.12 -20.38
C ILE A 583 -29.07 -6.82 -19.76
N ARG A 584 -30.06 -6.89 -18.87
CA ARG A 584 -30.52 -5.76 -18.06
C ARG A 584 -30.28 -6.06 -16.60
N VAL A 585 -29.51 -5.17 -15.93
CA VAL A 585 -29.23 -5.23 -14.49
C VAL A 585 -30.16 -4.27 -13.76
N THR A 586 -30.85 -4.79 -12.79
CA THR A 586 -31.80 -4.09 -11.90
C THR A 586 -31.46 -4.37 -10.45
N SER A 587 -32.03 -3.64 -9.51
CA SER A 587 -31.86 -3.90 -8.07
C SER A 587 -32.18 -5.34 -7.68
N ARG A 588 -33.13 -6.01 -8.37
CA ARG A 588 -33.53 -7.39 -8.03
C ARG A 588 -32.49 -8.45 -8.38
N ASN A 589 -31.71 -8.22 -9.45
CA ASN A 589 -30.71 -9.18 -9.91
C ASN A 589 -29.26 -8.73 -9.64
N LEU A 590 -29.08 -7.60 -8.96
CA LEU A 590 -27.75 -7.02 -8.70
C LEU A 590 -26.89 -7.95 -7.84
N GLU A 591 -27.48 -8.67 -6.89
CA GLU A 591 -26.77 -9.64 -6.04
C GLU A 591 -26.11 -10.76 -6.85
N LYS A 592 -26.65 -11.13 -8.01
CA LYS A 592 -26.03 -12.10 -8.91
C LYS A 592 -24.65 -11.64 -9.40
N TYR A 593 -24.47 -10.33 -9.57
CA TYR A 593 -23.25 -9.73 -10.08
C TYR A 593 -22.28 -9.27 -8.98
N LEU A 594 -22.77 -8.72 -7.89
CA LEU A 594 -21.93 -8.11 -6.83
C LEU A 594 -21.90 -8.89 -5.51
N GLY A 595 -22.72 -9.96 -5.40
CA GLY A 595 -22.91 -10.71 -4.16
C GLY A 595 -23.84 -9.97 -3.18
N LYS A 596 -23.86 -10.41 -1.94
CA LYS A 596 -24.70 -9.78 -0.89
C LYS A 596 -24.28 -8.34 -0.63
N ARG A 597 -25.24 -7.51 -0.25
CA ARG A 597 -25.00 -6.13 0.20
C ARG A 597 -23.95 -6.11 1.29
N ARG A 598 -22.98 -5.23 1.16
CA ARG A 598 -21.86 -5.13 2.11
C ARG A 598 -22.07 -4.03 3.14
N PHE A 599 -22.76 -2.98 2.76
CA PHE A 599 -23.02 -1.84 3.61
C PHE A 599 -24.53 -1.72 3.84
N SER A 600 -24.91 -1.64 5.09
CA SER A 600 -26.24 -1.16 5.50
C SER A 600 -26.08 0.30 5.92
N SER A 601 -27.00 1.17 5.54
CA SER A 601 -27.01 2.52 6.09
C SER A 601 -27.09 2.41 7.62
N ILE A 602 -26.14 2.99 8.31
CA ILE A 602 -26.21 3.16 9.78
C ILE A 602 -27.39 4.10 9.99
N LYS A 603 -28.48 3.56 10.49
CA LYS A 603 -29.68 4.36 10.76
C LYS A 603 -29.54 5.09 12.09
N ALA A 604 -30.19 6.24 12.19
CA ALA A 604 -30.38 6.93 13.47
C ALA A 604 -30.91 5.95 14.53
N ASN A 605 -30.67 6.25 15.78
CA ASN A 605 -31.21 5.47 16.88
C ASN A 605 -32.75 5.45 16.77
N LYS A 606 -33.37 4.35 17.14
CA LYS A 606 -34.83 4.21 17.01
C LYS A 606 -35.59 4.81 18.22
N THR A 607 -34.90 4.87 19.32
CA THR A 607 -35.44 5.29 20.62
C THR A 607 -34.52 6.26 21.30
N ASP A 608 -35.08 7.16 22.09
CA ASP A 608 -34.29 8.05 22.93
C ASP A 608 -33.68 7.24 24.07
N GLU A 609 -32.40 7.35 24.32
CA GLU A 609 -31.66 6.50 25.23
C GLU A 609 -30.79 7.34 26.18
N VAL A 610 -30.58 6.82 27.38
CA VAL A 610 -29.70 7.43 28.38
C VAL A 610 -28.27 7.03 28.11
N GLY A 611 -27.33 7.97 28.14
CA GLY A 611 -25.91 7.72 27.97
C GLY A 611 -25.48 7.43 26.53
N ILE A 612 -26.40 7.47 25.56
CA ILE A 612 -26.10 7.21 24.16
C ILE A 612 -26.35 8.46 23.33
N VAL A 613 -25.28 8.96 22.70
CA VAL A 613 -25.35 10.17 21.86
C VAL A 613 -24.65 9.93 20.52
N ARG A 614 -25.19 10.54 19.48
CA ARG A 614 -24.60 10.43 18.14
C ARG A 614 -23.75 11.64 17.79
N GLY A 615 -22.48 11.40 17.60
CA GLY A 615 -21.52 12.36 17.07
C GLY A 615 -21.35 12.26 15.56
N LEU A 616 -20.70 13.25 14.98
CA LEU A 616 -20.35 13.29 13.57
C LEU A 616 -18.83 13.33 13.39
N ALA A 617 -18.31 12.44 12.56
CA ALA A 617 -16.91 12.35 12.24
C ALA A 617 -16.65 12.59 10.75
N TRP A 618 -15.44 13.01 10.46
CA TRP A 618 -14.88 13.04 9.10
C TRP A 618 -13.75 12.04 9.00
N THR A 619 -13.69 11.28 7.92
CA THR A 619 -12.68 10.28 7.63
C THR A 619 -12.19 10.40 6.20
N SER A 620 -11.08 9.76 5.86
CA SER A 620 -10.53 9.71 4.49
C SER A 620 -11.50 9.11 3.45
N VAL A 621 -12.56 8.43 3.90
CA VAL A 621 -13.60 7.85 3.02
C VAL A 621 -14.88 8.68 3.00
N GLY A 622 -14.93 9.80 3.71
CA GLY A 622 -16.06 10.72 3.81
C GLY A 622 -16.56 10.91 5.25
N GLY A 623 -17.74 11.52 5.41
CA GLY A 623 -18.37 11.69 6.71
C GLY A 623 -18.96 10.38 7.23
N ASP A 624 -18.97 10.26 8.56
CA ASP A 624 -19.57 9.13 9.29
C ASP A 624 -20.28 9.58 10.56
N THR A 625 -21.14 8.74 11.11
CA THR A 625 -21.76 8.98 12.40
C THR A 625 -21.14 8.08 13.44
N LEU A 626 -20.77 8.64 14.58
CA LEU A 626 -20.21 7.91 15.71
C LEU A 626 -21.27 7.75 16.79
N GLN A 627 -21.53 6.54 17.22
CA GLN A 627 -22.31 6.31 18.45
C GLN A 627 -21.36 6.40 19.64
N ILE A 628 -21.64 7.25 20.59
CA ILE A 628 -20.89 7.39 21.84
C ILE A 628 -21.78 6.85 22.95
N GLU A 629 -21.27 5.84 23.62
CA GLU A 629 -21.96 5.17 24.74
C GLU A 629 -21.22 5.47 26.04
N VAL A 630 -21.94 5.89 27.04
CA VAL A 630 -21.40 6.15 28.38
C VAL A 630 -22.14 5.31 29.38
N ASN A 631 -21.40 4.56 30.17
CA ASN A 631 -21.90 3.82 31.32
C ASN A 631 -21.23 4.34 32.59
N MET A 632 -22.02 4.35 33.68
CA MET A 632 -21.53 4.69 35.00
C MET A 632 -21.71 3.46 35.89
N MET A 633 -20.68 3.12 36.66
CA MET A 633 -20.68 1.97 37.56
C MET A 633 -19.98 2.30 38.88
N PRO A 634 -20.32 1.62 39.98
CA PRO A 634 -19.58 1.79 41.22
C PRO A 634 -18.09 1.61 41.06
N GLY A 635 -17.28 2.55 41.54
CA GLY A 635 -15.82 2.52 41.34
C GLY A 635 -15.07 3.52 42.20
N LYS A 636 -13.99 4.09 41.68
CA LYS A 636 -13.10 5.00 42.40
C LYS A 636 -12.95 6.38 41.73
N GLY A 637 -13.79 6.69 40.75
CA GLY A 637 -13.75 7.95 39.99
C GLY A 637 -12.82 7.87 38.75
N GLU A 638 -12.54 6.68 38.24
CA GLU A 638 -11.71 6.47 37.07
C GLU A 638 -12.51 6.74 35.77
N LEU A 639 -11.81 7.21 34.74
CA LEU A 639 -12.38 7.38 33.39
C LEU A 639 -11.76 6.33 32.46
N GLU A 640 -12.58 5.35 32.08
CA GLU A 640 -12.18 4.33 31.11
C GLU A 640 -12.61 4.74 29.71
N LEU A 641 -11.70 4.58 28.75
CA LEU A 641 -11.91 4.97 27.36
C LEU A 641 -11.59 3.79 26.43
N THR A 642 -12.59 3.35 25.66
CA THR A 642 -12.43 2.25 24.71
C THR A 642 -12.96 2.59 23.31
N GLY A 643 -12.45 1.93 22.25
CA GLY A 643 -12.84 2.15 20.85
C GLY A 643 -11.72 2.69 19.98
N GLN A 644 -10.43 2.47 20.35
CA GLN A 644 -9.23 2.97 19.65
C GLN A 644 -9.23 4.49 19.49
N LEU A 645 -9.36 5.18 20.60
CA LEU A 645 -9.33 6.64 20.63
C LEU A 645 -7.89 7.14 20.59
N GLY A 646 -7.60 8.09 19.71
CA GLY A 646 -6.35 8.83 19.68
C GLY A 646 -6.21 9.80 20.86
N ASP A 647 -5.04 10.40 21.00
CA ASP A 647 -4.72 11.19 22.20
C ASP A 647 -5.54 12.49 22.27
N VAL A 648 -5.82 13.15 21.14
CA VAL A 648 -6.65 14.34 21.10
C VAL A 648 -8.10 14.03 21.53
N MET A 649 -8.63 12.88 21.13
CA MET A 649 -9.97 12.47 21.53
C MET A 649 -10.05 12.08 23.02
N LYS A 650 -8.99 11.47 23.58
CA LYS A 650 -8.88 11.20 25.02
C LYS A 650 -8.84 12.49 25.85
N GLU A 651 -8.04 13.47 25.41
CA GLU A 651 -8.01 14.80 26.04
C GLU A 651 -9.38 15.48 26.00
N SER A 652 -10.08 15.36 24.87
CA SER A 652 -11.43 15.91 24.73
C SER A 652 -12.43 15.25 25.68
N ALA A 653 -12.33 13.93 25.92
CA ALA A 653 -13.13 13.21 26.90
C ALA A 653 -12.85 13.69 28.34
N MET A 654 -11.56 13.84 28.68
CA MET A 654 -11.14 14.38 30.01
C MET A 654 -11.62 15.82 30.22
N THR A 655 -11.54 16.66 29.19
CA THR A 655 -12.05 18.03 29.22
C THR A 655 -13.56 18.07 29.45
N GLY A 656 -14.32 17.21 28.75
CA GLY A 656 -15.77 17.06 28.93
C GLY A 656 -16.13 16.64 30.35
N LEU A 657 -15.47 15.63 30.91
CA LEU A 657 -15.69 15.21 32.31
C LEU A 657 -15.33 16.32 33.30
N SER A 658 -14.22 17.04 33.10
CA SER A 658 -13.81 18.15 33.96
C SER A 658 -14.83 19.31 33.93
N TYR A 659 -15.36 19.63 32.75
CA TYR A 659 -16.45 20.61 32.63
C TYR A 659 -17.67 20.18 33.44
N ILE A 660 -18.14 18.93 33.22
CA ILE A 660 -19.32 18.44 33.94
C ILE A 660 -19.14 18.46 35.45
N ARG A 661 -17.94 18.06 35.94
CA ARG A 661 -17.61 18.18 37.36
C ARG A 661 -17.74 19.61 37.88
N SER A 662 -17.35 20.61 37.10
CA SER A 662 -17.40 22.03 37.47
C SER A 662 -18.82 22.59 37.55
N VAL A 663 -19.77 22.04 36.76
CA VAL A 663 -21.16 22.50 36.70
C VAL A 663 -22.14 21.54 37.37
N SER A 664 -21.68 20.45 37.97
CA SER A 664 -22.46 19.36 38.56
C SER A 664 -23.54 19.81 39.53
N ALA A 665 -23.24 20.82 40.35
CA ALA A 665 -24.21 21.38 41.34
C ALA A 665 -25.46 21.96 40.67
N GLY A 666 -25.33 22.57 39.47
CA GLY A 666 -26.44 23.09 38.69
C GLY A 666 -27.39 22.03 38.17
N TYR A 667 -26.91 20.79 38.02
CA TYR A 667 -27.69 19.63 37.60
C TYR A 667 -28.11 18.72 38.76
N GLY A 668 -27.86 19.14 40.01
CA GLY A 668 -28.23 18.36 41.20
C GLY A 668 -27.36 17.13 41.42
N ILE A 669 -26.18 17.07 40.81
CA ILE A 669 -25.22 15.95 40.90
C ILE A 669 -24.28 16.21 42.08
N ALA A 670 -24.31 15.30 43.08
CA ALA A 670 -23.45 15.39 44.26
C ALA A 670 -21.98 15.12 43.88
N PRO A 671 -21.01 15.83 44.48
CA PRO A 671 -19.59 15.63 44.18
C PRO A 671 -19.09 14.20 44.49
N GLU A 672 -19.75 13.51 45.42
CA GLU A 672 -19.42 12.12 45.79
C GLU A 672 -19.62 11.16 44.62
N VAL A 673 -20.58 11.40 43.74
CA VAL A 673 -20.87 10.58 42.55
C VAL A 673 -19.61 10.39 41.69
N PHE A 674 -18.79 11.43 41.55
CA PHE A 674 -17.55 11.39 40.78
C PHE A 674 -16.40 10.68 41.51
N LYS A 675 -16.52 10.33 42.75
CA LYS A 675 -15.52 9.61 43.55
C LYS A 675 -15.90 8.16 43.74
N GLU A 676 -17.19 7.87 43.72
CA GLU A 676 -17.74 6.55 44.05
C GLU A 676 -18.14 5.76 42.79
N ASN A 677 -18.04 6.37 41.60
CA ASN A 677 -18.37 5.73 40.35
C ASN A 677 -17.26 5.94 39.33
N ASP A 678 -16.99 4.89 38.56
CA ASP A 678 -16.17 4.93 37.36
C ASP A 678 -17.05 5.22 36.14
N PHE A 679 -16.45 5.89 35.15
CA PHE A 679 -17.11 6.32 33.94
C PHE A 679 -16.46 5.61 32.77
N HIS A 680 -17.21 4.83 32.00
CA HIS A 680 -16.72 4.16 30.82
C HIS A 680 -17.33 4.79 29.57
N ILE A 681 -16.51 5.43 28.74
CA ILE A 681 -16.91 5.92 27.42
C ILE A 681 -16.45 4.89 26.37
N HIS A 682 -17.41 4.34 25.66
CA HIS A 682 -17.16 3.42 24.56
C HIS A 682 -17.60 4.03 23.23
N ILE A 683 -16.74 3.97 22.22
CA ILE A 683 -17.09 4.31 20.85
C ILE A 683 -16.97 3.05 19.99
N PRO A 684 -18.08 2.40 19.61
CA PRO A 684 -18.09 1.18 18.82
C PRO A 684 -17.26 1.28 17.52
N GLU A 685 -17.05 0.14 16.84
CA GLU A 685 -16.20 0.00 15.66
C GLU A 685 -14.69 0.16 15.97
N GLY A 686 -14.20 -0.62 16.93
CA GLY A 686 -12.80 -0.62 17.39
C GLY A 686 -11.74 -0.99 16.32
N ALA A 687 -12.15 -1.39 15.12
CA ALA A 687 -11.22 -1.66 14.01
C ALA A 687 -10.73 -0.38 13.31
N VAL A 688 -11.34 0.79 13.57
CA VAL A 688 -10.99 2.06 12.94
C VAL A 688 -10.49 3.02 14.00
N PRO A 689 -9.23 3.47 13.94
CA PRO A 689 -8.72 4.51 14.83
C PRO A 689 -9.54 5.80 14.69
N LYS A 690 -9.84 6.43 15.82
CA LYS A 690 -10.63 7.66 15.88
C LYS A 690 -9.85 8.71 16.66
N ASP A 691 -9.65 9.88 16.05
CA ASP A 691 -8.97 10.99 16.72
C ASP A 691 -9.61 12.32 16.33
N GLY A 692 -9.44 13.33 17.19
CA GLY A 692 -9.90 14.68 16.96
C GLY A 692 -10.77 15.24 18.08
N PRO A 693 -10.80 16.58 18.25
CA PRO A 693 -11.52 17.24 19.36
C PRO A 693 -13.03 17.40 19.12
N SER A 694 -13.52 17.16 17.90
CA SER A 694 -14.88 17.50 17.47
C SER A 694 -16.00 16.64 18.09
N ALA A 695 -15.67 15.61 18.85
CA ALA A 695 -16.59 14.79 19.61
C ALA A 695 -16.79 15.29 21.06
N GLY A 696 -16.14 16.39 21.46
CA GLY A 696 -16.16 16.89 22.82
C GLY A 696 -17.55 17.15 23.37
N ILE A 697 -18.39 17.90 22.65
CA ILE A 697 -19.79 18.16 23.09
C ILE A 697 -20.58 16.86 23.14
N THR A 698 -20.32 15.91 22.26
CA THR A 698 -21.03 14.62 22.20
C THR A 698 -20.71 13.77 23.43
N MET A 699 -19.42 13.67 23.80
CA MET A 699 -18.97 12.93 24.98
C MET A 699 -19.47 13.58 26.27
N ALA A 700 -19.40 14.91 26.36
CA ALA A 700 -19.91 15.65 27.48
C ALA A 700 -21.43 15.47 27.66
N THR A 701 -22.20 15.51 26.57
CA THR A 701 -23.66 15.28 26.60
C THR A 701 -23.98 13.86 27.02
N ALA A 702 -23.23 12.85 26.52
CA ALA A 702 -23.43 11.45 26.89
C ALA A 702 -23.12 11.21 28.38
N LEU A 703 -22.03 11.80 28.90
CA LEU A 703 -21.68 11.76 30.32
C LEU A 703 -22.77 12.39 31.18
N LEU A 704 -23.23 13.58 30.82
CA LEU A 704 -24.30 14.25 31.59
C LEU A 704 -25.63 13.49 31.54
N SER A 705 -25.98 12.93 30.40
CA SER A 705 -27.12 12.05 30.21
C SER A 705 -27.05 10.84 31.16
N ALA A 706 -25.91 10.16 31.21
CA ALA A 706 -25.70 9.03 32.12
C ALA A 706 -25.80 9.44 33.60
N LEU A 707 -25.24 10.59 33.99
CA LEU A 707 -25.24 11.13 35.34
C LEU A 707 -26.65 11.58 35.80
N THR A 708 -27.45 12.17 34.89
CA THR A 708 -28.79 12.68 35.22
C THR A 708 -29.90 11.70 34.89
N HIS A 709 -29.58 10.55 34.33
CA HIS A 709 -30.53 9.57 33.78
C HIS A 709 -31.56 10.18 32.80
N THR A 710 -31.17 11.25 32.10
CA THR A 710 -32.03 11.93 31.13
C THR A 710 -31.74 11.43 29.73
N PRO A 711 -32.74 10.89 28.99
CA PRO A 711 -32.52 10.38 27.65
C PRO A 711 -32.20 11.48 26.66
N VAL A 712 -31.35 11.15 25.66
CA VAL A 712 -30.99 12.02 24.55
C VAL A 712 -31.82 11.68 23.32
N ARG A 713 -32.25 12.67 22.59
CA ARG A 713 -33.04 12.52 21.36
C ARG A 713 -32.34 11.63 20.33
N ALA A 714 -33.07 10.64 19.83
CA ALA A 714 -32.57 9.67 18.84
C ALA A 714 -32.37 10.26 17.42
N ASP A 715 -33.13 11.30 17.08
CA ASP A 715 -33.11 11.97 15.76
C ASP A 715 -32.11 13.12 15.68
N LEU A 716 -31.23 13.26 16.68
CA LEU A 716 -30.28 14.34 16.82
C LEU A 716 -28.85 13.83 16.73
N ALA A 717 -27.99 14.57 16.03
CA ALA A 717 -26.55 14.40 16.08
C ALA A 717 -25.86 15.73 16.36
N MET A 718 -24.63 15.67 16.84
CA MET A 718 -23.87 16.87 17.17
C MET A 718 -22.39 16.75 16.83
N THR A 719 -21.75 17.90 16.65
CA THR A 719 -20.31 18.01 16.49
C THR A 719 -19.81 19.33 17.04
N GLY A 720 -18.72 19.32 17.76
CA GLY A 720 -18.14 20.51 18.38
C GLY A 720 -17.07 20.15 19.38
N GLU A 721 -16.09 21.02 19.54
CA GLU A 721 -15.09 20.91 20.60
C GLU A 721 -15.62 21.63 21.86
N VAL A 722 -15.41 21.06 23.04
CA VAL A 722 -15.82 21.62 24.31
C VAL A 722 -14.61 22.16 25.07
N THR A 723 -14.76 23.32 25.70
CA THR A 723 -13.75 23.87 26.61
C THR A 723 -14.08 23.57 28.07
N LEU A 724 -13.12 23.72 28.98
CA LEU A 724 -13.33 23.59 30.42
C LEU A 724 -14.43 24.55 30.99
N ARG A 725 -14.82 25.56 30.24
CA ARG A 725 -15.86 26.52 30.58
C ARG A 725 -17.17 26.29 29.84
N GLY A 726 -17.32 25.15 29.17
CA GLY A 726 -18.54 24.80 28.44
C GLY A 726 -18.78 25.60 27.16
N ARG A 727 -17.79 26.33 26.63
CA ARG A 727 -17.89 26.97 25.31
C ARG A 727 -17.72 25.96 24.22
N VAL A 728 -18.47 26.12 23.12
CA VAL A 728 -18.41 25.27 21.95
C VAL A 728 -17.52 25.96 20.91
N LEU A 729 -16.44 25.27 20.49
CA LEU A 729 -15.48 25.77 19.51
C LEU A 729 -15.74 25.19 18.11
N PRO A 730 -15.35 25.94 17.05
CA PRO A 730 -15.57 25.54 15.66
C PRO A 730 -14.76 24.28 15.29
N ILE A 731 -15.26 23.58 14.27
CA ILE A 731 -14.70 22.30 13.78
C ILE A 731 -14.60 22.31 12.27
N GLY A 732 -13.77 21.40 11.71
CA GLY A 732 -13.64 21.19 10.27
C GLY A 732 -14.51 20.05 9.73
N GLY A 733 -14.57 19.95 8.38
CA GLY A 733 -15.24 18.85 7.68
C GLY A 733 -16.77 18.87 7.81
N LEU A 734 -17.38 20.06 7.92
CA LEU A 734 -18.79 20.19 8.22
C LEU A 734 -19.71 19.68 7.10
N LYS A 735 -19.29 19.85 5.84
CA LYS A 735 -20.03 19.34 4.67
C LYS A 735 -20.18 17.82 4.73
N GLU A 736 -19.10 17.12 4.99
CA GLU A 736 -19.06 15.66 5.09
C GLU A 736 -19.86 15.17 6.31
N LYS A 737 -19.74 15.85 7.44
CA LYS A 737 -20.45 15.53 8.67
C LYS A 737 -21.97 15.68 8.52
N THR A 738 -22.43 16.78 7.90
CA THR A 738 -23.85 16.99 7.65
C THR A 738 -24.41 16.01 6.62
N LEU A 739 -23.61 15.66 5.60
CA LEU A 739 -23.98 14.62 4.64
C LEU A 739 -24.13 13.26 5.32
N ALA A 740 -23.25 12.92 6.26
CA ALA A 740 -23.35 11.68 7.03
C ALA A 740 -24.61 11.66 7.90
N ALA A 741 -24.92 12.78 8.58
CA ALA A 741 -26.14 12.93 9.36
C ALA A 741 -27.39 12.70 8.50
N LYS A 742 -27.46 13.32 7.33
CA LYS A 742 -28.57 13.13 6.37
C LYS A 742 -28.72 11.67 5.94
N ASN A 743 -27.62 11.01 5.58
CA ASN A 743 -27.62 9.62 5.14
C ASN A 743 -28.03 8.65 6.25
N ALA A 744 -27.72 8.99 7.51
CA ALA A 744 -28.15 8.24 8.69
C ALA A 744 -29.63 8.47 9.06
N GLY A 745 -30.32 9.41 8.41
CA GLY A 745 -31.70 9.75 8.69
C GLY A 745 -31.87 10.63 9.94
N ILE A 746 -30.82 11.32 10.37
CA ILE A 746 -30.86 12.34 11.42
C ILE A 746 -31.71 13.52 10.93
N ARG A 747 -32.46 14.13 11.83
CA ARG A 747 -33.28 15.30 11.51
C ARG A 747 -32.68 16.60 12.03
N THR A 748 -32.04 16.57 13.20
CA THR A 748 -31.49 17.75 13.84
C THR A 748 -29.98 17.60 14.02
N VAL A 749 -29.20 18.61 13.61
CA VAL A 749 -27.75 18.65 13.78
C VAL A 749 -27.35 19.87 14.57
N LEU A 750 -26.65 19.67 15.71
CA LEU A 750 -26.06 20.76 16.47
C LEU A 750 -24.65 21.07 15.96
N VAL A 751 -24.43 22.36 15.65
CA VAL A 751 -23.20 22.85 15.02
C VAL A 751 -22.71 24.08 15.80
N PRO A 752 -21.38 24.25 15.99
CA PRO A 752 -20.87 25.45 16.66
C PRO A 752 -21.30 26.74 15.94
N GLY A 753 -21.71 27.77 16.69
CA GLY A 753 -22.15 29.04 16.13
C GLY A 753 -21.13 29.74 15.21
N LYS A 754 -19.84 29.53 15.48
CA LYS A 754 -18.73 30.06 14.65
C LYS A 754 -18.60 29.37 13.27
N ASN A 755 -19.19 28.20 13.10
CA ASN A 755 -19.24 27.52 11.79
C ASN A 755 -20.43 27.98 10.91
N ARG A 756 -21.10 29.07 11.24
CA ARG A 756 -22.20 29.61 10.41
C ARG A 756 -21.78 29.86 8.95
N PRO A 757 -20.61 30.47 8.65
CA PRO A 757 -20.16 30.64 7.27
C PRO A 757 -20.03 29.30 6.52
N ASP A 758 -19.45 28.29 7.18
CA ASP A 758 -19.28 26.95 6.57
C ASP A 758 -20.64 26.30 6.25
N VAL A 759 -21.63 26.50 7.11
CA VAL A 759 -23.01 26.01 6.87
C VAL A 759 -23.67 26.72 5.69
N GLU A 760 -23.41 28.00 5.49
CA GLU A 760 -23.95 28.76 4.35
C GLU A 760 -23.43 28.21 3.01
N GLU A 761 -22.18 27.78 2.95
CA GLU A 761 -21.53 27.18 1.77
C GLU A 761 -22.00 25.73 1.46
N ILE A 762 -22.61 25.03 2.44
CA ILE A 762 -23.12 23.67 2.19
C ILE A 762 -24.24 23.72 1.13
N PRO A 763 -24.17 22.86 0.09
CA PRO A 763 -25.23 22.77 -0.92
C PRO A 763 -26.62 22.58 -0.34
N ALA A 764 -27.63 23.26 -0.93
CA ALA A 764 -29.01 23.16 -0.50
C ALA A 764 -29.52 21.70 -0.47
N GLU A 765 -29.06 20.90 -1.40
CA GLU A 765 -29.36 19.46 -1.45
C GLU A 765 -29.04 18.75 -0.13
N ILE A 766 -27.92 19.07 0.51
CA ILE A 766 -27.52 18.45 1.79
C ILE A 766 -28.36 19.00 2.93
N LYS A 767 -28.60 20.33 2.92
CA LYS A 767 -29.39 21.01 3.98
C LYS A 767 -30.86 20.63 3.97
N ASN A 768 -31.44 20.34 2.81
CA ASN A 768 -32.83 19.97 2.68
C ASN A 768 -33.17 18.72 3.51
N GLY A 769 -34.09 18.87 4.47
CA GLY A 769 -34.52 17.82 5.38
C GLY A 769 -33.68 17.67 6.65
N LEU A 770 -32.68 18.56 6.86
CA LEU A 770 -31.98 18.71 8.12
C LEU A 770 -32.30 20.05 8.78
N GLU A 771 -32.57 20.03 10.06
CA GLU A 771 -32.60 21.19 10.92
C GLU A 771 -31.22 21.41 11.53
N ILE A 772 -30.53 22.48 11.14
CA ILE A 772 -29.20 22.81 11.64
C ILE A 772 -29.34 23.90 12.69
N LEU A 773 -28.99 23.56 13.94
CA LEU A 773 -29.08 24.46 15.08
C LEU A 773 -27.67 24.87 15.49
N PHE A 774 -27.51 26.19 15.70
CA PHE A 774 -26.23 26.74 16.13
C PHE A 774 -26.18 26.84 17.65
N VAL A 775 -25.06 26.35 18.21
CA VAL A 775 -24.84 26.32 19.68
C VAL A 775 -23.52 27.02 20.00
N GLU A 776 -23.51 27.79 21.09
CA GLU A 776 -22.32 28.51 21.57
C GLU A 776 -21.80 27.93 22.89
N THR A 777 -22.70 27.33 23.67
CA THR A 777 -22.41 26.78 24.99
C THR A 777 -22.97 25.36 25.14
N MET A 778 -22.47 24.65 26.15
CA MET A 778 -23.02 23.33 26.50
C MET A 778 -24.45 23.39 26.98
N ASP A 779 -24.87 24.52 27.59
CA ASP A 779 -26.26 24.71 27.99
C ASP A 779 -27.19 24.76 26.77
N ASP A 780 -26.79 25.38 25.68
CA ASP A 780 -27.50 25.34 24.41
C ASP A 780 -27.61 23.90 23.90
N VAL A 781 -26.46 23.17 23.90
CA VAL A 781 -26.42 21.77 23.46
C VAL A 781 -27.41 20.92 24.25
N ILE A 782 -27.40 21.02 25.60
CA ILE A 782 -28.22 20.23 26.49
C ILE A 782 -29.68 20.56 26.30
N SER A 783 -30.02 21.86 26.14
CA SER A 783 -31.42 22.32 25.96
C SER A 783 -32.09 21.73 24.70
N HIS A 784 -31.30 21.43 23.67
CA HIS A 784 -31.75 20.81 22.40
C HIS A 784 -31.63 19.29 22.38
N ALA A 785 -30.65 18.73 23.10
CA ALA A 785 -30.32 17.32 23.06
C ALA A 785 -31.20 16.48 23.99
N PHE A 786 -31.53 16.99 25.17
CA PHE A 786 -32.32 16.23 26.17
C PHE A 786 -33.80 16.23 25.84
N VAL A 787 -34.42 15.08 26.07
CA VAL A 787 -35.88 14.95 25.99
C VAL A 787 -36.48 15.71 27.16
N LYS A 788 -37.28 16.73 26.88
CA LYS A 788 -38.01 17.44 27.93
C LYS A 788 -39.02 16.46 28.56
N GLY A 789 -38.82 16.12 29.82
CA GLY A 789 -39.78 15.33 30.56
C GLY A 789 -41.15 16.04 30.51
N GLU A 790 -42.22 15.30 30.22
CA GLU A 790 -43.56 15.79 30.47
C GLU A 790 -43.63 16.21 31.95
N GLU A 791 -43.82 17.48 32.22
CA GLU A 791 -44.21 17.92 33.58
C GLU A 791 -45.41 17.08 33.99
N LYS A 792 -45.19 16.12 34.93
CA LYS A 792 -46.29 15.49 35.60
C LYS A 792 -47.05 16.63 36.26
N GLN A 793 -48.13 17.07 35.66
CA GLN A 793 -49.14 17.87 36.34
C GLN A 793 -49.54 17.06 37.57
N ASN A 794 -48.95 17.40 38.71
CA ASN A 794 -49.50 17.03 40.02
C ASN A 794 -50.80 17.79 40.15
N GLY A 795 -51.90 17.19 39.67
CA GLY A 795 -53.26 17.58 40.05
C GLY A 795 -53.50 17.17 41.48
N ASN A 796 -53.88 18.14 42.28
CA ASN A 796 -54.36 18.04 43.62
C ASN A 796 -55.16 16.78 43.96
#